data_812f0ba1091ab883c336577e3430ea30
#
_entry.id   812f0ba1091ab883c336577e3430ea30
#
_cell.length_a   1.000
_cell.length_b   1.000
_cell.length_c   1.000
_cell.angle_alpha   90.00
_cell.angle_beta   90.00
_cell.angle_gamma   90.00
#
_symmetry.space_group_name_H-M   'P 1'
#
loop_
_entity.id
_entity.type
_entity.pdbx_description
1 polymer ?
#
loop_
_entity_poly.entity_id
_entity_poly.type
_entity_poly.pdbx_seq_one_letter_code
_entity_poly.pdbx_strand_id
1 'polypeptide(L)'
;MKFTLSWLKDHLDTDEPLEKLAEKLTMIGLEVENIEDKAKALKPFTIAKVISAEQHPNADRLRVCMVDTGDGGAPVQVVCGAPNARTGLVSVFSPPGTYIPGKDITLGVGTIRGVESRGMLCSAAELQISNDHDGIMELPADAPIGAAYAAWAGLGDPVVEINLTPNRQDCTGVHGIARDLAAADMGKFKDPTIKPIKGEFPCPVKVTVEDAALCPGFALRLVRGVKNGPSPEWLQKRLTAIGLRPINALVDITNFMTYDRARPLHVFDAKKVKGNLVVRRARAGEALLALDGRAYNLDPAICVIADEDGVESLAGIMGGEASGCDENTTDVLIESALWNEINIAQTGRKLGINSDARYRFERGVDPAFMVPGLELATKLVMELCGGTPSENVVVGKTFGDDRVIDFPLTEVKRLSGIEVPQVEMKLILTHLGFMMAGPGPVVKVAVPSWRSDVHGKADIVEEVVRIYGVDKVPMTPFERGEDARKPVLTTLQLRTRRARRALASRGIIEAVTWSFITKSAAKLFGGGQRELEVANPIAADLSDMRPTLLAGLIAAAQANANRGVSDVALFEVGQIFRGDRPEDQFTAASGVRRGFASSEGLGRHWTGSAQADVFDAKADALAVLAASGAPMQALQIVAGGPAWLHPGRSGTIQIGPQNVLGYFGEVHPRALEALGADGPLMVFEMILERVPEAKKKPTRAKAVIELSAFQPVTRDFAFIVDRSVKGGDIMRAAQGVDKKLITGVNVFDVYEGKGIDDGKKSIGIAVTIQPREKTLTDQEIEAVAAKIVAEVTKKTGGVLRG
;
A
#
# COMPACT_ATOMS: atom_id res chain seq x y z
N MET A 1 -13.15 -5.67 10.68
CA MET A 1 -14.29 -6.22 11.45
C MET A 1 -15.11 -5.07 12.00
N LYS A 2 -16.45 -5.09 11.76
CA LYS A 2 -17.35 -4.03 12.24
C LYS A 2 -18.29 -4.56 13.29
N PHE A 3 -18.60 -3.75 14.28
CA PHE A 3 -19.59 -4.03 15.33
C PHE A 3 -20.11 -2.74 15.95
N THR A 4 -21.30 -2.77 16.58
CA THR A 4 -21.82 -1.64 17.30
C THR A 4 -21.45 -1.70 18.79
N LEU A 5 -21.45 -0.54 19.47
CA LEU A 5 -21.15 -0.47 20.89
C LEU A 5 -22.19 -1.26 21.71
N SER A 6 -23.46 -1.20 21.34
CA SER A 6 -24.51 -1.96 22.05
C SER A 6 -24.31 -3.47 21.88
N TRP A 7 -23.89 -3.91 20.71
CA TRP A 7 -23.56 -5.32 20.45
C TRP A 7 -22.38 -5.80 21.30
N LEU A 8 -21.32 -4.99 21.39
CA LEU A 8 -20.20 -5.27 22.29
C LEU A 8 -20.66 -5.40 23.75
N LYS A 9 -21.57 -4.53 24.20
CA LYS A 9 -22.12 -4.54 25.56
C LYS A 9 -23.00 -5.74 25.88
N ASP A 10 -23.47 -6.48 24.90
CA ASP A 10 -24.13 -7.79 25.16
C ASP A 10 -23.14 -8.79 25.77
N HIS A 11 -21.85 -8.71 25.39
CA HIS A 11 -20.80 -9.61 25.84
C HIS A 11 -19.85 -8.99 26.88
N LEU A 12 -19.85 -7.67 27.03
CA LEU A 12 -19.01 -6.95 27.97
C LEU A 12 -19.86 -6.03 28.88
N ASP A 13 -19.81 -6.28 30.16
CA ASP A 13 -20.42 -5.38 31.17
C ASP A 13 -19.43 -4.26 31.48
N THR A 14 -19.68 -3.08 30.92
CA THR A 14 -18.74 -1.95 30.98
C THR A 14 -19.48 -0.60 30.99
N ASP A 15 -18.99 0.31 31.84
CA ASP A 15 -19.39 1.72 31.88
C ASP A 15 -18.31 2.63 31.22
N GLU A 16 -17.22 2.02 30.67
CA GLU A 16 -16.16 2.79 30.07
C GLU A 16 -16.63 3.52 28.81
N PRO A 17 -16.19 4.78 28.60
CA PRO A 17 -16.54 5.54 27.41
C PRO A 17 -15.93 4.92 26.13
N LEU A 18 -16.60 5.16 25.00
CA LEU A 18 -16.21 4.61 23.70
C LEU A 18 -14.76 4.94 23.34
N GLU A 19 -14.32 6.15 23.60
CA GLU A 19 -12.96 6.61 23.29
C GLU A 19 -11.90 5.78 24.03
N LYS A 20 -12.16 5.44 25.30
CA LYS A 20 -11.26 4.62 26.10
C LYS A 20 -11.26 3.16 25.64
N LEU A 21 -12.43 2.63 25.26
CA LEU A 21 -12.53 1.30 24.68
C LEU A 21 -11.77 1.21 23.35
N ALA A 22 -11.87 2.23 22.48
CA ALA A 22 -11.20 2.31 21.20
C ALA A 22 -9.67 2.41 21.34
N GLU A 23 -9.19 3.24 22.26
CA GLU A 23 -7.78 3.32 22.62
C GLU A 23 -7.25 1.96 23.11
N LYS A 24 -7.98 1.32 24.03
CA LYS A 24 -7.58 0.02 24.56
C LYS A 24 -7.58 -1.07 23.49
N LEU A 25 -8.56 -1.11 22.59
CA LEU A 25 -8.58 -2.04 21.45
C LEU A 25 -7.29 -1.93 20.64
N THR A 26 -6.90 -0.72 20.26
CA THR A 26 -5.65 -0.48 19.53
C THR A 26 -4.43 -0.94 20.31
N MET A 27 -4.36 -0.61 21.60
CA MET A 27 -3.23 -0.95 22.46
C MET A 27 -3.05 -2.46 22.69
N ILE A 28 -4.13 -3.24 22.63
CA ILE A 28 -4.06 -4.71 22.77
C ILE A 28 -3.94 -5.45 21.43
N GLY A 29 -3.72 -4.71 20.31
CA GLY A 29 -3.47 -5.27 18.97
C GLY A 29 -4.72 -5.42 18.10
N LEU A 30 -5.85 -4.81 18.47
CA LEU A 30 -7.07 -4.72 17.66
C LEU A 30 -7.23 -3.28 17.18
N GLU A 31 -6.46 -2.90 16.16
CA GLU A 31 -6.36 -1.52 15.69
C GLU A 31 -7.71 -0.96 15.24
N VAL A 32 -8.16 0.14 15.87
CA VAL A 32 -9.37 0.84 15.46
C VAL A 32 -9.06 1.72 14.25
N GLU A 33 -9.66 1.38 13.10
CA GLU A 33 -9.51 2.13 11.86
C GLU A 33 -10.52 3.27 11.73
N ASN A 34 -11.76 3.04 12.21
CA ASN A 34 -12.82 4.02 12.10
C ASN A 34 -13.85 3.87 13.20
N ILE A 35 -14.47 4.98 13.57
CA ILE A 35 -15.65 5.04 14.46
C ILE A 35 -16.69 5.91 13.77
N GLU A 36 -17.81 5.31 13.40
CA GLU A 36 -18.96 6.03 12.84
C GLU A 36 -20.00 6.28 13.92
N ASP A 37 -20.10 7.50 14.39
CA ASP A 37 -21.10 7.97 15.36
C ASP A 37 -22.08 8.94 14.70
N LYS A 38 -23.17 8.38 14.15
CA LYS A 38 -24.23 9.17 13.49
C LYS A 38 -24.91 10.12 14.46
N ALA A 39 -25.06 9.74 15.73
CA ALA A 39 -25.68 10.60 16.70
C ALA A 39 -24.85 11.87 16.96
N LYS A 40 -23.52 11.74 17.02
CA LYS A 40 -22.62 12.87 17.18
C LYS A 40 -22.65 13.78 15.94
N ALA A 41 -22.58 13.19 14.74
CA ALA A 41 -22.62 13.93 13.48
C ALA A 41 -23.97 14.66 13.28
N LEU A 42 -25.07 14.04 13.68
CA LEU A 42 -26.43 14.57 13.53
C LEU A 42 -26.97 15.27 14.78
N LYS A 43 -26.14 15.57 15.77
CA LYS A 43 -26.54 16.25 17.01
C LYS A 43 -27.30 17.58 16.78
N PRO A 44 -26.94 18.45 15.82
CA PRO A 44 -27.64 19.72 15.59
C PRO A 44 -29.01 19.58 14.92
N PHE A 45 -29.34 18.40 14.38
CA PHE A 45 -30.60 18.21 13.65
C PHE A 45 -31.74 17.87 14.58
N THR A 46 -32.85 18.58 14.42
CA THR A 46 -34.04 18.42 15.27
C THR A 46 -35.26 18.05 14.44
N ILE A 47 -36.26 17.48 15.14
CA ILE A 47 -37.57 17.21 14.54
C ILE A 47 -38.37 18.50 14.56
N ALA A 48 -38.93 18.87 13.41
CA ALA A 48 -39.68 20.09 13.28
C ALA A 48 -40.96 19.90 12.44
N LYS A 49 -41.95 20.78 12.62
CA LYS A 49 -43.24 20.72 11.94
C LYS A 49 -43.41 21.92 11.03
N VAL A 50 -43.79 21.68 9.79
CA VAL A 50 -44.18 22.73 8.85
C VAL A 50 -45.57 23.23 9.16
N ILE A 51 -45.65 24.45 9.70
CA ILE A 51 -46.94 25.08 10.07
C ILE A 51 -47.69 25.57 8.83
N SER A 52 -46.96 26.22 7.91
CA SER A 52 -47.48 26.62 6.60
C SER A 52 -46.43 26.44 5.50
N ALA A 53 -46.87 26.11 4.31
CA ALA A 53 -46.04 25.99 3.12
C ALA A 53 -46.72 26.69 1.95
N GLU A 54 -46.33 27.95 1.70
CA GLU A 54 -46.89 28.81 0.67
C GLU A 54 -46.00 28.83 -0.57
N GLN A 55 -46.59 29.16 -1.75
CA GLN A 55 -45.82 29.27 -2.97
C GLN A 55 -44.84 30.44 -2.87
N HIS A 56 -43.58 30.20 -3.29
CA HIS A 56 -42.54 31.22 -3.29
C HIS A 56 -42.93 32.34 -4.31
N PRO A 57 -42.85 33.64 -3.93
CA PRO A 57 -43.31 34.74 -4.81
C PRO A 57 -42.53 34.86 -6.10
N ASN A 58 -41.29 34.42 -6.15
CA ASN A 58 -40.40 34.60 -7.29
C ASN A 58 -39.87 33.26 -7.87
N ALA A 59 -40.53 32.11 -7.59
CA ALA A 59 -40.04 30.81 -8.03
C ALA A 59 -41.11 29.72 -7.98
N ASP A 60 -41.45 29.14 -9.13
CA ASP A 60 -42.52 28.13 -9.26
C ASP A 60 -42.27 26.80 -8.59
N ARG A 61 -40.98 26.45 -8.38
CA ARG A 61 -40.55 25.17 -7.75
C ARG A 61 -40.17 25.30 -6.29
N LEU A 62 -40.28 26.47 -5.68
CA LEU A 62 -39.93 26.71 -4.29
C LEU A 62 -41.16 27.00 -3.45
N ARG A 63 -41.07 26.61 -2.16
CA ARG A 63 -42.07 26.98 -1.17
C ARG A 63 -41.44 27.76 -0.02
N VAL A 64 -42.16 28.74 0.51
CA VAL A 64 -41.80 29.42 1.74
C VAL A 64 -42.52 28.69 2.88
N CYS A 65 -41.79 28.03 3.72
CA CYS A 65 -42.28 27.23 4.85
C CYS A 65 -42.05 27.98 6.16
N MET A 66 -43.08 28.07 6.97
CA MET A 66 -42.95 28.46 8.36
C MET A 66 -42.84 27.18 9.21
N VAL A 67 -41.74 27.02 9.91
CA VAL A 67 -41.35 25.77 10.61
C VAL A 67 -41.34 25.98 12.12
N ASP A 68 -42.11 25.19 12.84
CA ASP A 68 -42.04 25.09 14.31
C ASP A 68 -40.90 24.15 14.65
N THR A 69 -39.89 24.68 15.33
CA THR A 69 -38.70 23.95 15.77
C THR A 69 -38.82 23.39 17.18
N GLY A 70 -39.96 23.64 17.87
CA GLY A 70 -40.22 23.11 19.23
C GLY A 70 -39.43 23.78 20.34
N ASP A 71 -38.74 24.89 20.08
CA ASP A 71 -38.00 25.67 21.09
C ASP A 71 -38.85 26.69 21.82
N GLY A 72 -40.16 26.78 21.51
CA GLY A 72 -41.11 27.74 22.10
C GLY A 72 -40.97 29.16 21.53
N GLY A 73 -40.13 29.37 20.54
CA GLY A 73 -39.93 30.63 19.82
C GLY A 73 -40.92 30.86 18.69
N ALA A 74 -40.72 31.94 17.92
CA ALA A 74 -41.48 32.19 16.70
C ALA A 74 -41.09 31.17 15.61
N PRO A 75 -42.05 30.76 14.75
CA PRO A 75 -41.78 29.88 13.64
C PRO A 75 -40.65 30.39 12.71
N VAL A 76 -39.76 29.50 12.31
CA VAL A 76 -38.58 29.82 11.48
C VAL A 76 -38.96 29.75 10.00
N GLN A 77 -38.63 30.80 9.25
CA GLN A 77 -38.86 30.85 7.81
C GLN A 77 -37.77 30.05 7.05
N VAL A 78 -38.22 29.09 6.24
CA VAL A 78 -37.33 28.21 5.44
C VAL A 78 -37.83 28.19 4.02
N VAL A 79 -36.95 28.43 3.08
CA VAL A 79 -37.25 28.24 1.62
C VAL A 79 -36.87 26.81 1.26
N CYS A 80 -37.85 26.02 0.82
CA CYS A 80 -37.71 24.62 0.49
C CYS A 80 -38.03 24.35 -0.98
N GLY A 81 -37.14 23.58 -1.64
CA GLY A 81 -37.31 23.16 -3.02
C GLY A 81 -37.81 21.71 -3.17
N ALA A 82 -38.08 21.03 -2.10
CA ALA A 82 -38.55 19.66 -2.15
C ALA A 82 -40.01 19.56 -2.59
N PRO A 83 -40.36 18.62 -3.49
CA PRO A 83 -41.70 18.49 -4.07
C PRO A 83 -42.75 18.09 -3.02
N ASN A 84 -42.33 17.44 -1.94
CA ASN A 84 -43.19 16.96 -0.85
C ASN A 84 -43.39 17.96 0.29
N ALA A 85 -42.77 19.14 0.21
CA ALA A 85 -42.97 20.20 1.21
C ALA A 85 -44.43 20.65 1.27
N ARG A 86 -45.09 20.46 2.46
CA ARG A 86 -46.51 20.79 2.64
C ARG A 86 -46.82 21.18 4.08
N THR A 87 -47.90 21.90 4.26
CA THR A 87 -48.43 22.24 5.57
C THR A 87 -48.76 20.95 6.36
N GLY A 88 -48.38 20.92 7.63
CA GLY A 88 -48.58 19.79 8.56
C GLY A 88 -47.51 18.72 8.50
N LEU A 89 -46.56 18.76 7.56
CA LEU A 89 -45.47 17.80 7.48
C LEU A 89 -44.52 17.90 8.69
N VAL A 90 -44.20 16.77 9.29
CA VAL A 90 -43.13 16.64 10.28
C VAL A 90 -41.87 16.15 9.56
N SER A 91 -40.76 16.84 9.76
CA SER A 91 -39.51 16.59 9.04
C SER A 91 -38.29 16.87 9.92
N VAL A 92 -37.10 16.66 9.38
CA VAL A 92 -35.85 16.97 10.06
C VAL A 92 -35.38 18.38 9.65
N PHE A 93 -35.13 19.21 10.67
CA PHE A 93 -34.69 20.59 10.51
C PHE A 93 -33.22 20.75 10.89
N SER A 94 -32.51 21.54 10.09
CA SER A 94 -31.15 21.99 10.30
C SER A 94 -31.12 23.51 10.54
N PRO A 95 -30.68 24.00 11.71
CA PRO A 95 -30.49 25.43 11.94
C PRO A 95 -29.26 25.98 11.20
N PRO A 96 -29.13 27.29 10.99
CA PRO A 96 -27.93 27.93 10.48
C PRO A 96 -26.70 27.63 11.35
N GLY A 97 -25.54 27.50 10.72
CA GLY A 97 -24.30 27.09 11.38
C GLY A 97 -24.06 25.58 11.41
N THR A 98 -25.04 24.78 10.96
CA THR A 98 -24.91 23.33 10.92
C THR A 98 -24.19 22.87 9.66
N TYR A 99 -23.26 21.91 9.83
CA TYR A 99 -22.65 21.19 8.71
C TYR A 99 -23.60 20.11 8.19
N ILE A 100 -23.81 20.10 6.89
CA ILE A 100 -24.68 19.16 6.17
C ILE A 100 -23.79 18.08 5.52
N PRO A 101 -23.70 16.86 6.09
CA PRO A 101 -22.71 15.88 5.69
C PRO A 101 -22.88 15.40 4.24
N GLY A 102 -24.09 15.26 3.73
CA GLY A 102 -24.36 14.80 2.37
C GLY A 102 -24.08 15.84 1.28
N LYS A 103 -23.85 17.12 1.65
CA LYS A 103 -23.52 18.20 0.71
C LYS A 103 -22.15 18.82 0.95
N ASP A 104 -21.45 18.43 2.00
CA ASP A 104 -20.18 19.01 2.40
C ASP A 104 -20.19 20.54 2.50
N ILE A 105 -21.24 21.09 3.13
CA ILE A 105 -21.41 22.53 3.30
C ILE A 105 -21.82 22.87 4.74
N THR A 106 -21.45 24.04 5.22
CA THR A 106 -22.00 24.61 6.44
C THR A 106 -23.16 25.55 6.07
N LEU A 107 -24.35 25.29 6.63
CA LEU A 107 -25.55 26.04 6.34
C LEU A 107 -25.47 27.46 6.93
N GLY A 108 -25.64 28.47 6.11
CA GLY A 108 -25.76 29.86 6.53
C GLY A 108 -27.20 30.36 6.47
N VAL A 109 -27.45 31.54 7.03
CA VAL A 109 -28.68 32.30 6.70
C VAL A 109 -28.52 32.80 5.28
N GLY A 110 -29.46 32.45 4.41
CA GLY A 110 -29.38 32.76 3.00
C GLY A 110 -30.61 33.52 2.48
N THR A 111 -30.46 34.30 1.41
CA THR A 111 -31.58 34.90 0.69
C THR A 111 -31.75 34.14 -0.63
N ILE A 112 -32.84 33.43 -0.78
CA ILE A 112 -33.14 32.64 -1.96
C ILE A 112 -34.19 33.38 -2.79
N ARG A 113 -33.80 33.90 -3.96
CA ARG A 113 -34.65 34.71 -4.86
C ARG A 113 -35.44 35.83 -4.17
N GLY A 114 -34.78 36.50 -3.20
CA GLY A 114 -35.36 37.64 -2.47
C GLY A 114 -36.10 37.27 -1.18
N VAL A 115 -36.22 35.97 -0.84
CA VAL A 115 -36.82 35.51 0.43
C VAL A 115 -35.76 34.93 1.34
N GLU A 116 -35.71 35.37 2.61
CA GLU A 116 -34.76 34.91 3.61
C GLU A 116 -35.09 33.47 4.04
N SER A 117 -34.04 32.61 4.14
CA SER A 117 -34.15 31.26 4.66
C SER A 117 -33.21 31.10 5.86
N ARG A 118 -33.74 30.75 7.02
CA ARG A 118 -33.04 30.61 8.30
C ARG A 118 -32.94 29.15 8.74
N GLY A 119 -32.65 28.26 7.78
CA GLY A 119 -32.52 26.84 8.05
C GLY A 119 -32.81 26.01 6.81
N MET A 120 -32.77 24.71 6.99
CA MET A 120 -33.06 23.75 5.93
C MET A 120 -33.87 22.58 6.48
N LEU A 121 -34.86 22.11 5.71
CA LEU A 121 -35.51 20.82 5.89
C LEU A 121 -34.71 19.80 5.07
N CYS A 122 -34.36 18.67 5.67
CA CYS A 122 -33.35 17.76 5.15
C CYS A 122 -33.95 16.49 4.52
N SER A 123 -33.33 16.02 3.45
CA SER A 123 -33.52 14.68 2.89
C SER A 123 -32.66 13.64 3.60
N ALA A 124 -32.95 12.36 3.40
CA ALA A 124 -32.16 11.29 3.97
C ALA A 124 -30.73 11.26 3.40
N ALA A 125 -30.55 11.62 2.12
CA ALA A 125 -29.23 11.73 1.50
C ALA A 125 -28.40 12.88 2.08
N GLU A 126 -28.99 14.02 2.40
CA GLU A 126 -28.30 15.15 3.04
C GLU A 126 -27.76 14.80 4.44
N LEU A 127 -28.44 13.90 5.14
CA LEU A 127 -28.01 13.37 6.45
C LEU A 127 -27.15 12.12 6.35
N GLN A 128 -26.79 11.65 5.14
CA GLN A 128 -26.08 10.39 4.90
C GLN A 128 -26.73 9.16 5.58
N ILE A 129 -28.07 9.15 5.64
CA ILE A 129 -28.85 8.01 6.19
C ILE A 129 -29.16 7.01 5.07
N SER A 130 -29.49 7.51 3.87
CA SER A 130 -29.69 6.73 2.66
C SER A 130 -29.37 7.55 1.42
N ASN A 131 -29.46 6.96 0.23
CA ASN A 131 -29.28 7.67 -1.04
C ASN A 131 -30.57 8.38 -1.51
N ASP A 132 -31.64 8.34 -0.72
CA ASP A 132 -32.91 8.97 -1.06
C ASP A 132 -32.79 10.50 -1.00
N HIS A 133 -33.02 11.15 -2.14
CA HIS A 133 -32.96 12.59 -2.34
C HIS A 133 -34.22 13.14 -3.04
N ASP A 134 -35.25 12.33 -3.22
CA ASP A 134 -36.47 12.70 -3.96
C ASP A 134 -37.36 13.69 -3.20
N GLY A 135 -37.05 13.96 -1.95
CA GLY A 135 -37.75 14.94 -1.11
C GLY A 135 -37.07 15.12 0.24
N ILE A 136 -37.71 15.93 1.08
CA ILE A 136 -37.33 16.02 2.48
C ILE A 136 -37.91 14.82 3.27
N MET A 137 -37.27 14.45 4.37
CA MET A 137 -37.71 13.32 5.19
C MET A 137 -39.12 13.57 5.74
N GLU A 138 -39.99 12.56 5.61
CA GLU A 138 -41.32 12.55 6.21
C GLU A 138 -41.29 11.69 7.49
N LEU A 139 -41.52 12.32 8.61
CA LEU A 139 -41.59 11.64 9.91
C LEU A 139 -43.05 11.41 10.29
N PRO A 140 -43.35 10.42 11.16
CA PRO A 140 -44.69 10.23 11.76
C PRO A 140 -45.23 11.50 12.39
N ALA A 141 -46.53 11.72 12.26
CA ALA A 141 -47.16 12.93 12.74
C ALA A 141 -47.08 13.15 14.27
N ASP A 142 -46.84 12.07 15.01
CA ASP A 142 -46.67 12.03 16.46
C ASP A 142 -45.20 12.15 16.91
N ALA A 143 -44.28 12.31 15.98
CA ALA A 143 -42.86 12.50 16.31
C ALA A 143 -42.67 13.78 17.16
N PRO A 144 -41.89 13.73 18.25
CA PRO A 144 -41.80 14.82 19.23
C PRO A 144 -41.04 16.03 18.62
N ILE A 145 -41.75 17.11 18.38
CA ILE A 145 -41.20 18.35 17.82
C ILE A 145 -40.17 18.94 18.78
N GLY A 146 -39.04 19.41 18.27
CA GLY A 146 -37.94 19.95 19.06
C GLY A 146 -36.95 18.88 19.57
N ALA A 147 -37.30 17.59 19.52
CA ALA A 147 -36.39 16.54 19.95
C ALA A 147 -35.22 16.38 18.97
N ALA A 148 -34.07 15.95 19.50
CA ALA A 148 -32.91 15.60 18.66
C ALA A 148 -33.28 14.41 17.75
N TYR A 149 -33.19 14.61 16.45
CA TYR A 149 -33.54 13.60 15.44
C TYR A 149 -32.79 12.29 15.63
N ALA A 150 -31.46 12.36 15.83
CA ALA A 150 -30.63 11.19 15.97
C ALA A 150 -31.00 10.28 17.15
N ALA A 151 -31.40 10.90 18.28
CA ALA A 151 -31.83 10.17 19.47
C ALA A 151 -33.19 9.49 19.23
N TRP A 152 -34.14 10.20 18.63
CA TRP A 152 -35.46 9.67 18.31
C TRP A 152 -35.40 8.55 17.29
N ALA A 153 -34.56 8.71 16.27
CA ALA A 153 -34.34 7.71 15.21
C ALA A 153 -33.51 6.51 15.65
N GLY A 154 -33.04 6.49 16.91
CA GLY A 154 -32.22 5.37 17.42
C GLY A 154 -30.84 5.26 16.79
N LEU A 155 -30.27 6.36 16.32
CA LEU A 155 -28.94 6.40 15.68
C LEU A 155 -27.78 6.52 16.70
N GLY A 156 -28.07 6.33 17.98
CA GLY A 156 -27.11 6.49 19.08
C GLY A 156 -26.23 5.27 19.36
N ASP A 157 -26.12 4.34 18.44
CA ASP A 157 -25.27 3.14 18.56
C ASP A 157 -24.07 3.25 17.63
N PRO A 158 -22.92 3.76 18.10
CA PRO A 158 -21.75 3.93 17.26
C PRO A 158 -21.21 2.61 16.73
N VAL A 159 -20.76 2.63 15.48
CA VAL A 159 -20.11 1.49 14.81
C VAL A 159 -18.59 1.65 14.91
N VAL A 160 -17.93 0.65 15.44
CA VAL A 160 -16.48 0.54 15.52
C VAL A 160 -15.99 -0.40 14.41
N GLU A 161 -15.01 0.05 13.66
CA GLU A 161 -14.31 -0.76 12.68
C GLU A 161 -12.88 -1.01 13.14
N ILE A 162 -12.51 -2.29 13.24
CA ILE A 162 -11.16 -2.71 13.64
C ILE A 162 -10.49 -3.51 12.55
N ASN A 163 -9.18 -3.34 12.41
CA ASN A 163 -8.31 -4.17 11.61
C ASN A 163 -7.85 -5.39 12.43
N LEU A 164 -7.89 -6.56 11.82
CA LEU A 164 -7.48 -7.81 12.45
C LEU A 164 -6.32 -8.42 11.73
N THR A 165 -5.26 -8.74 12.47
CA THR A 165 -4.16 -9.54 11.95
C THR A 165 -4.63 -10.99 11.68
N PRO A 166 -4.03 -11.71 10.72
CA PRO A 166 -4.47 -13.06 10.35
C PRO A 166 -4.46 -14.09 11.48
N ASN A 167 -3.66 -13.87 12.53
CA ASN A 167 -3.57 -14.75 13.71
C ASN A 167 -4.69 -14.51 14.75
N ARG A 168 -5.50 -13.46 14.60
CA ARG A 168 -6.56 -13.12 15.55
C ARG A 168 -7.94 -13.49 15.03
N GLN A 169 -8.09 -14.74 14.55
CA GLN A 169 -9.36 -15.29 14.09
C GLN A 169 -10.45 -15.34 15.18
N ASP A 170 -10.05 -15.47 16.44
CA ASP A 170 -10.97 -15.44 17.60
C ASP A 170 -11.70 -14.10 17.72
N CYS A 171 -11.07 -12.99 17.31
CA CYS A 171 -11.66 -11.65 17.30
C CYS A 171 -12.41 -11.31 15.99
N THR A 172 -12.61 -12.28 15.07
CA THR A 172 -13.54 -12.10 13.94
C THR A 172 -15.02 -12.17 14.36
N GLY A 173 -15.28 -12.30 15.67
CA GLY A 173 -16.59 -12.21 16.30
C GLY A 173 -16.56 -11.27 17.52
N VAL A 174 -17.70 -10.59 17.77
CA VAL A 174 -17.83 -9.61 18.86
C VAL A 174 -17.54 -10.23 20.23
N HIS A 175 -17.93 -11.48 20.44
CA HIS A 175 -17.67 -12.22 21.67
C HIS A 175 -16.15 -12.36 21.98
N GLY A 176 -15.32 -12.61 20.96
CA GLY A 176 -13.86 -12.67 21.12
C GLY A 176 -13.25 -11.30 21.46
N ILE A 177 -13.76 -10.24 20.82
CA ILE A 177 -13.35 -8.85 21.12
C ILE A 177 -13.68 -8.49 22.57
N ALA A 178 -14.88 -8.86 23.04
CA ALA A 178 -15.30 -8.61 24.41
C ALA A 178 -14.43 -9.36 25.43
N ARG A 179 -14.01 -10.58 25.12
CA ARG A 179 -13.08 -11.38 25.94
C ARG A 179 -11.74 -10.65 26.10
N ASP A 180 -11.18 -10.15 24.99
CA ASP A 180 -9.92 -9.42 25.01
C ASP A 180 -9.99 -8.13 25.82
N LEU A 181 -11.06 -7.35 25.63
CA LEU A 181 -11.29 -6.14 26.43
C LEU A 181 -11.45 -6.44 27.92
N ALA A 182 -12.15 -7.51 28.26
CA ALA A 182 -12.29 -7.92 29.65
C ALA A 182 -10.94 -8.37 30.25
N ALA A 183 -10.11 -9.08 29.49
CA ALA A 183 -8.76 -9.44 29.90
C ALA A 183 -7.85 -8.22 30.10
N ALA A 184 -8.17 -7.10 29.45
CA ALA A 184 -7.48 -5.82 29.55
C ALA A 184 -8.18 -4.85 30.56
N ASP A 185 -8.97 -5.36 31.48
CA ASP A 185 -9.66 -4.63 32.55
C ASP A 185 -10.66 -3.53 32.07
N MET A 186 -11.25 -3.73 30.88
CA MET A 186 -12.24 -2.79 30.32
C MET A 186 -13.69 -3.15 30.68
N GLY A 187 -13.92 -4.08 31.56
CA GLY A 187 -15.25 -4.54 32.01
C GLY A 187 -15.27 -6.01 32.35
N LYS A 188 -16.46 -6.53 32.63
CA LYS A 188 -16.65 -7.94 32.96
C LYS A 188 -17.19 -8.71 31.77
N PHE A 189 -16.50 -9.80 31.37
CA PHE A 189 -16.93 -10.67 30.29
C PHE A 189 -18.23 -11.41 30.66
N LYS A 190 -19.19 -11.41 29.73
CA LYS A 190 -20.46 -12.12 29.85
C LYS A 190 -20.40 -13.32 28.88
N ASP A 191 -20.23 -14.50 29.44
CA ASP A 191 -20.21 -15.75 28.67
C ASP A 191 -21.25 -16.73 29.26
N PRO A 192 -22.53 -16.57 28.88
CA PRO A 192 -23.57 -17.45 29.37
C PRO A 192 -23.38 -18.87 28.82
N THR A 193 -23.51 -19.85 29.69
CA THR A 193 -23.45 -21.27 29.32
C THR A 193 -24.53 -21.61 28.29
N ILE A 194 -24.13 -22.13 27.13
CA ILE A 194 -25.06 -22.64 26.12
C ILE A 194 -25.57 -24.00 26.57
N LYS A 195 -26.89 -24.10 26.78
CA LYS A 195 -27.54 -25.34 27.21
C LYS A 195 -27.90 -26.16 25.97
N PRO A 196 -27.60 -27.48 25.94
CA PRO A 196 -28.05 -28.37 24.88
C PRO A 196 -29.58 -28.39 24.76
N ILE A 197 -30.09 -28.33 23.57
CA ILE A 197 -31.52 -28.44 23.27
C ILE A 197 -31.85 -29.89 22.99
N LYS A 198 -32.81 -30.45 23.72
CA LYS A 198 -33.28 -31.80 23.53
C LYS A 198 -33.99 -31.90 22.19
N GLY A 199 -33.54 -32.83 21.32
CA GLY A 199 -34.28 -33.19 20.10
C GLY A 199 -35.57 -33.94 20.42
N GLU A 200 -36.62 -33.66 19.68
CA GLU A 200 -37.93 -34.28 19.87
C GLU A 200 -38.13 -35.46 18.91
N PHE A 201 -37.33 -35.60 17.88
CA PHE A 201 -37.36 -36.69 16.91
C PHE A 201 -35.96 -36.92 16.30
N PRO A 202 -35.67 -38.13 15.77
CA PRO A 202 -34.42 -38.38 15.06
C PRO A 202 -34.33 -37.54 13.78
N CYS A 203 -33.15 -36.99 13.48
CA CYS A 203 -32.92 -36.29 12.21
C CYS A 203 -33.02 -37.29 11.04
N PRO A 204 -33.90 -37.06 10.06
CA PRO A 204 -34.06 -38.00 8.93
C PRO A 204 -32.92 -37.95 7.93
N VAL A 205 -32.16 -36.83 7.87
CA VAL A 205 -31.04 -36.62 6.96
C VAL A 205 -29.75 -37.11 7.63
N LYS A 206 -29.07 -38.05 6.99
CA LYS A 206 -27.75 -38.53 7.41
C LYS A 206 -26.66 -37.73 6.74
N VAL A 207 -25.50 -37.68 7.37
CA VAL A 207 -24.32 -37.05 6.82
C VAL A 207 -23.19 -38.05 6.65
N THR A 208 -22.60 -38.11 5.50
CA THR A 208 -21.38 -38.89 5.23
C THR A 208 -20.23 -37.91 4.88
N VAL A 209 -19.09 -38.08 5.52
CA VAL A 209 -17.87 -37.36 5.21
C VAL A 209 -16.89 -38.33 4.55
N GLU A 210 -16.65 -38.17 3.25
CA GLU A 210 -15.76 -39.05 2.47
C GLU A 210 -14.27 -38.74 2.74
N ASP A 211 -13.93 -37.48 3.00
CA ASP A 211 -12.55 -37.04 3.24
C ASP A 211 -12.47 -36.23 4.57
N ALA A 212 -12.13 -36.95 5.64
CA ALA A 212 -11.97 -36.34 6.96
C ALA A 212 -10.82 -35.30 7.06
N ALA A 213 -9.89 -35.31 6.11
CA ALA A 213 -8.84 -34.27 6.07
C ALA A 213 -9.37 -32.94 5.55
N LEU A 214 -10.43 -32.94 4.76
CA LEU A 214 -11.10 -31.73 4.26
C LEU A 214 -12.18 -31.24 5.22
N CYS A 215 -12.89 -32.16 5.89
CA CYS A 215 -13.94 -31.85 6.86
C CYS A 215 -13.71 -32.70 8.14
N PRO A 216 -12.91 -32.18 9.09
CA PRO A 216 -12.65 -32.92 10.34
C PRO A 216 -13.86 -33.13 11.21
N GLY A 217 -14.88 -32.31 11.12
CA GLY A 217 -16.11 -32.41 11.88
C GLY A 217 -17.30 -31.75 11.19
N PHE A 218 -18.48 -32.38 11.32
CA PHE A 218 -19.71 -31.87 10.73
C PHE A 218 -20.89 -32.13 11.69
N ALA A 219 -21.64 -31.09 11.97
CA ALA A 219 -22.83 -31.16 12.79
C ALA A 219 -24.05 -30.63 12.02
N LEU A 220 -25.17 -31.33 12.07
CA LEU A 220 -26.40 -30.99 11.38
C LEU A 220 -27.58 -31.12 12.33
N ARG A 221 -28.58 -30.27 12.19
CA ARG A 221 -29.88 -30.39 12.89
C ARG A 221 -31.03 -29.94 11.99
N LEU A 222 -32.11 -30.66 12.00
CA LEU A 222 -33.35 -30.26 11.36
C LEU A 222 -34.27 -29.57 12.38
N VAL A 223 -34.84 -28.41 11.98
CA VAL A 223 -35.94 -27.78 12.72
C VAL A 223 -37.18 -27.78 11.80
N ARG A 224 -38.25 -28.46 12.21
CA ARG A 224 -39.51 -28.57 11.46
C ARG A 224 -40.53 -27.53 11.90
N GLY A 225 -41.34 -27.09 10.95
CA GLY A 225 -42.46 -26.18 11.24
C GLY A 225 -42.04 -24.75 11.53
N VAL A 226 -40.90 -24.31 10.99
CA VAL A 226 -40.47 -22.92 11.10
C VAL A 226 -41.37 -22.00 10.26
N LYS A 227 -41.53 -20.77 10.70
CA LYS A 227 -42.14 -19.67 9.94
C LYS A 227 -41.06 -18.68 9.61
N ASN A 228 -40.50 -18.78 8.40
CA ASN A 228 -39.51 -17.82 7.93
C ASN A 228 -40.21 -16.52 7.50
N GLY A 229 -39.49 -15.41 7.62
CA GLY A 229 -39.95 -14.08 7.26
C GLY A 229 -38.90 -13.04 7.60
N PRO A 230 -39.26 -11.75 7.66
CA PRO A 230 -38.33 -10.72 8.11
C PRO A 230 -37.82 -10.99 9.52
N SER A 231 -36.52 -10.80 9.71
CA SER A 231 -35.92 -10.87 11.06
C SER A 231 -36.42 -9.71 11.95
N PRO A 232 -36.34 -9.82 13.29
CA PRO A 232 -36.76 -8.75 14.18
C PRO A 232 -35.89 -7.52 14.04
N GLU A 233 -36.44 -6.35 14.32
CA GLU A 233 -35.83 -5.04 14.10
C GLU A 233 -34.43 -4.91 14.73
N TRP A 234 -34.22 -5.46 15.94
CA TRP A 234 -32.93 -5.42 16.61
C TRP A 234 -31.84 -6.14 15.80
N LEU A 235 -32.17 -7.26 15.15
CA LEU A 235 -31.24 -8.04 14.32
C LEU A 235 -30.96 -7.31 13.01
N GLN A 236 -32.03 -6.81 12.36
CA GLN A 236 -31.87 -6.00 11.13
C GLN A 236 -30.99 -4.79 11.36
N LYS A 237 -31.18 -4.04 12.47
CA LYS A 237 -30.37 -2.85 12.83
C LYS A 237 -28.89 -3.23 12.96
N ARG A 238 -28.56 -4.31 13.65
CA ARG A 238 -27.18 -4.77 13.83
C ARG A 238 -26.52 -5.16 12.51
N LEU A 239 -27.20 -5.96 11.69
CA LEU A 239 -26.66 -6.35 10.38
C LEU A 239 -26.48 -5.16 9.46
N THR A 240 -27.45 -4.26 9.41
CA THR A 240 -27.37 -3.02 8.62
C THR A 240 -26.22 -2.11 9.06
N ALA A 241 -26.01 -1.99 10.39
CA ALA A 241 -24.94 -1.16 10.94
C ALA A 241 -23.54 -1.61 10.49
N ILE A 242 -23.35 -2.92 10.29
CA ILE A 242 -22.06 -3.47 9.79
C ILE A 242 -22.01 -3.58 8.27
N GLY A 243 -23.02 -3.10 7.55
CA GLY A 243 -23.08 -3.07 6.08
C GLY A 243 -23.71 -4.29 5.43
N LEU A 244 -24.33 -5.19 6.21
CA LEU A 244 -25.06 -6.35 5.68
C LEU A 244 -26.52 -5.99 5.41
N ARG A 245 -27.05 -6.51 4.31
CA ARG A 245 -28.45 -6.38 3.98
C ARG A 245 -29.23 -7.53 4.66
N PRO A 246 -30.23 -7.24 5.51
CA PRO A 246 -31.15 -8.27 6.00
C PRO A 246 -31.89 -8.95 4.86
N ILE A 247 -32.04 -10.26 4.92
CA ILE A 247 -32.68 -11.08 3.89
C ILE A 247 -33.96 -11.72 4.43
N ASN A 248 -33.80 -12.67 5.33
CA ASN A 248 -34.87 -13.31 6.08
C ASN A 248 -34.30 -13.85 7.41
N ALA A 249 -35.17 -14.18 8.35
CA ALA A 249 -34.74 -14.54 9.71
C ALA A 249 -33.75 -15.72 9.76
N LEU A 250 -33.90 -16.75 8.93
CA LEU A 250 -32.99 -17.91 8.92
C LEU A 250 -31.58 -17.52 8.44
N VAL A 251 -31.48 -16.75 7.36
CA VAL A 251 -30.20 -16.26 6.82
C VAL A 251 -29.59 -15.22 7.72
N ASP A 252 -30.41 -14.32 8.29
CA ASP A 252 -29.93 -13.27 9.18
C ASP A 252 -29.37 -13.84 10.51
N ILE A 253 -29.93 -14.95 11.00
CA ILE A 253 -29.38 -15.70 12.15
C ILE A 253 -27.98 -16.24 11.80
N THR A 254 -27.77 -16.83 10.65
CA THR A 254 -26.44 -17.34 10.26
C THR A 254 -25.42 -16.21 10.12
N ASN A 255 -25.81 -15.08 9.54
CA ASN A 255 -24.99 -13.87 9.49
C ASN A 255 -24.67 -13.34 10.89
N PHE A 256 -25.68 -13.25 11.76
CA PHE A 256 -25.47 -12.84 13.15
C PHE A 256 -24.46 -13.75 13.86
N MET A 257 -24.61 -15.06 13.80
CA MET A 257 -23.69 -16.02 14.40
C MET A 257 -22.26 -15.89 13.87
N THR A 258 -22.13 -15.60 12.59
CA THR A 258 -20.83 -15.36 11.95
C THR A 258 -20.10 -14.18 12.57
N TYR A 259 -20.80 -13.07 12.82
CA TYR A 259 -20.20 -11.85 13.38
C TYR A 259 -20.23 -11.81 14.92
N ASP A 260 -21.17 -12.49 15.56
CA ASP A 260 -21.24 -12.57 17.01
C ASP A 260 -20.19 -13.51 17.59
N ARG A 261 -20.09 -14.74 17.02
CA ARG A 261 -19.33 -15.85 17.58
C ARG A 261 -18.15 -16.32 16.71
N ALA A 262 -17.82 -15.61 15.64
CA ALA A 262 -16.82 -16.06 14.66
C ALA A 262 -17.13 -17.47 14.10
N ARG A 263 -18.41 -17.85 14.08
CA ARG A 263 -18.87 -19.19 13.66
C ARG A 263 -19.78 -19.06 12.46
N PRO A 264 -19.26 -19.17 11.21
CA PRO A 264 -20.11 -19.27 10.06
C PRO A 264 -20.92 -20.57 10.09
N LEU A 265 -22.19 -20.46 9.78
CA LEU A 265 -23.15 -21.51 9.68
C LEU A 265 -23.83 -21.45 8.31
N HIS A 266 -24.39 -22.58 7.86
CA HIS A 266 -25.23 -22.58 6.67
C HIS A 266 -26.59 -23.18 6.98
N VAL A 267 -27.61 -22.75 6.24
CA VAL A 267 -28.97 -23.25 6.34
C VAL A 267 -29.49 -23.71 4.97
N PHE A 268 -30.04 -24.93 4.94
CA PHE A 268 -30.67 -25.46 3.75
C PHE A 268 -32.18 -25.59 3.98
N ASP A 269 -32.98 -25.31 2.97
CA ASP A 269 -34.38 -25.73 2.97
C ASP A 269 -34.45 -27.27 2.87
N ALA A 270 -34.89 -27.91 3.94
CA ALA A 270 -34.90 -29.35 4.05
C ALA A 270 -35.76 -30.07 2.98
N LYS A 271 -36.75 -29.38 2.41
CA LYS A 271 -37.60 -29.92 1.33
C LYS A 271 -36.90 -29.88 -0.04
N LYS A 272 -35.90 -29.00 -0.19
CA LYS A 272 -35.12 -28.89 -1.42
C LYS A 272 -33.94 -29.86 -1.44
N VAL A 273 -33.45 -30.30 -0.29
CA VAL A 273 -32.41 -31.33 -0.16
C VAL A 273 -32.98 -32.75 -0.47
N LYS A 274 -32.31 -33.50 -1.33
CA LYS A 274 -32.71 -34.84 -1.75
C LYS A 274 -31.90 -35.94 -1.07
N GLY A 275 -32.57 -36.73 -0.23
CA GLY A 275 -31.93 -37.83 0.48
C GLY A 275 -30.95 -37.37 1.57
N ASN A 276 -29.69 -37.78 1.50
CA ASN A 276 -28.67 -37.56 2.51
C ASN A 276 -27.60 -36.60 2.02
N LEU A 277 -26.90 -35.93 2.94
CA LEU A 277 -25.80 -35.08 2.61
C LEU A 277 -24.47 -35.83 2.61
N VAL A 278 -23.62 -35.52 1.62
CA VAL A 278 -22.30 -36.10 1.47
C VAL A 278 -21.30 -34.96 1.33
N VAL A 279 -20.33 -34.90 2.25
CA VAL A 279 -19.18 -34.01 2.16
C VAL A 279 -18.08 -34.77 1.42
N ARG A 280 -17.71 -34.27 0.25
CA ARG A 280 -16.77 -34.93 -0.66
C ARG A 280 -15.99 -33.94 -1.51
N ARG A 281 -15.05 -34.44 -2.28
CA ARG A 281 -14.44 -33.66 -3.37
C ARG A 281 -15.45 -33.54 -4.52
N ALA A 282 -15.44 -32.39 -5.19
CA ALA A 282 -16.19 -32.21 -6.40
C ALA A 282 -15.71 -33.17 -7.48
N ARG A 283 -16.60 -33.55 -8.39
CA ARG A 283 -16.30 -34.39 -9.55
C ARG A 283 -16.01 -33.51 -10.76
N ALA A 284 -15.21 -34.01 -11.68
CA ALA A 284 -14.93 -33.30 -12.92
C ALA A 284 -16.20 -33.02 -13.72
N GLY A 285 -16.43 -31.78 -14.10
CA GLY A 285 -17.61 -31.35 -14.86
C GLY A 285 -18.82 -30.95 -14.01
N GLU A 286 -18.76 -31.08 -12.70
CA GLU A 286 -19.78 -30.51 -11.81
C GLU A 286 -19.73 -28.98 -11.83
N ALA A 287 -20.90 -28.37 -11.68
CA ALA A 287 -21.03 -26.91 -11.54
C ALA A 287 -22.02 -26.57 -10.42
N LEU A 288 -21.88 -25.43 -9.82
CA LEU A 288 -22.80 -24.91 -8.82
C LEU A 288 -23.25 -23.51 -9.21
N LEU A 289 -24.58 -23.29 -9.27
CA LEU A 289 -25.14 -21.95 -9.25
C LEU A 289 -25.21 -21.50 -7.79
N ALA A 290 -24.35 -20.56 -7.41
CA ALA A 290 -24.20 -20.15 -6.03
C ALA A 290 -25.12 -18.98 -5.66
N LEU A 291 -25.28 -18.71 -4.36
CA LEU A 291 -26.16 -17.66 -3.81
C LEU A 291 -25.81 -16.23 -4.29
N ASP A 292 -24.65 -16.01 -4.89
CA ASP A 292 -24.30 -14.75 -5.55
C ASP A 292 -24.80 -14.65 -7.02
N GLY A 293 -25.57 -15.64 -7.48
CA GLY A 293 -26.12 -15.72 -8.84
C GLY A 293 -25.10 -16.11 -9.92
N ARG A 294 -23.90 -16.57 -9.53
CA ARG A 294 -22.85 -17.00 -10.46
C ARG A 294 -22.76 -18.51 -10.54
N ALA A 295 -22.51 -19.02 -11.75
CA ALA A 295 -22.20 -20.42 -11.96
C ALA A 295 -20.69 -20.66 -11.86
N TYR A 296 -20.29 -21.59 -11.01
CA TYR A 296 -18.90 -21.99 -10.80
C TYR A 296 -18.66 -23.40 -11.32
N ASN A 297 -17.70 -23.57 -12.20
CA ASN A 297 -17.22 -24.87 -12.64
C ASN A 297 -16.28 -25.46 -11.59
N LEU A 298 -16.54 -26.67 -11.16
CA LEU A 298 -15.85 -27.33 -10.07
C LEU A 298 -14.84 -28.35 -10.57
N ASP A 299 -13.84 -28.62 -9.75
CA ASP A 299 -12.85 -29.68 -9.99
C ASP A 299 -12.52 -30.44 -8.69
N PRO A 300 -11.85 -31.60 -8.79
CA PRO A 300 -11.61 -32.49 -7.66
C PRO A 300 -10.72 -31.91 -6.53
N ALA A 301 -10.13 -30.71 -6.67
CA ALA A 301 -9.42 -30.05 -5.58
C ALA A 301 -10.39 -29.36 -4.60
N ILE A 302 -11.62 -29.12 -5.00
CA ILE A 302 -12.63 -28.35 -4.27
C ILE A 302 -13.45 -29.32 -3.38
N CYS A 303 -13.64 -28.91 -2.11
CA CYS A 303 -14.56 -29.59 -1.20
C CYS A 303 -15.98 -29.06 -1.37
N VAL A 304 -16.95 -29.96 -1.44
CA VAL A 304 -18.36 -29.62 -1.60
C VAL A 304 -19.24 -30.40 -0.62
N ILE A 305 -20.40 -29.83 -0.33
CA ILE A 305 -21.53 -30.56 0.25
C ILE A 305 -22.47 -30.87 -0.90
N ALA A 306 -22.82 -32.12 -1.04
CA ALA A 306 -23.69 -32.62 -2.10
C ALA A 306 -24.81 -33.48 -1.52
N ASP A 307 -25.91 -33.58 -2.24
CA ASP A 307 -26.98 -34.52 -2.00
C ASP A 307 -27.08 -35.58 -3.13
N GLU A 308 -28.24 -36.25 -3.30
CA GLU A 308 -28.46 -37.26 -4.35
C GLU A 308 -28.57 -36.61 -5.75
N ASP A 309 -29.00 -35.36 -5.85
CA ASP A 309 -29.17 -34.62 -7.11
C ASP A 309 -27.90 -33.92 -7.57
N GLY A 310 -27.03 -33.50 -6.65
CA GLY A 310 -25.82 -32.79 -7.04
C GLY A 310 -25.11 -32.02 -5.93
N VAL A 311 -24.41 -30.96 -6.32
CA VAL A 311 -23.66 -30.09 -5.40
C VAL A 311 -24.56 -28.99 -4.87
N GLU A 312 -24.69 -28.93 -3.53
CA GLU A 312 -25.53 -27.95 -2.82
C GLU A 312 -24.77 -26.79 -2.24
N SER A 313 -23.46 -26.97 -2.01
CA SER A 313 -22.62 -25.90 -1.41
C SER A 313 -21.14 -26.09 -1.72
N LEU A 314 -20.43 -24.99 -1.93
CA LEU A 314 -18.97 -24.90 -1.77
C LEU A 314 -18.67 -24.90 -0.27
N ALA A 315 -18.19 -26.03 0.24
CA ALA A 315 -17.99 -26.28 1.65
C ALA A 315 -17.25 -25.12 2.36
N GLY A 316 -17.89 -24.48 3.34
CA GLY A 316 -17.35 -23.37 4.11
C GLY A 316 -17.09 -22.06 3.35
N ILE A 317 -17.58 -21.93 2.12
CA ILE A 317 -17.38 -20.74 1.28
C ILE A 317 -18.70 -20.10 0.89
N MET A 318 -19.59 -20.83 0.22
CA MET A 318 -20.85 -20.31 -0.30
C MET A 318 -21.85 -21.42 -0.62
N GLY A 319 -23.11 -21.24 -0.21
CA GLY A 319 -24.19 -22.14 -0.55
C GLY A 319 -24.65 -22.03 -2.00
N GLY A 320 -25.35 -23.04 -2.47
CA GLY A 320 -26.05 -23.08 -3.74
C GLY A 320 -27.40 -22.39 -3.66
N GLU A 321 -27.88 -21.88 -4.78
CA GLU A 321 -29.22 -21.27 -4.90
C GLU A 321 -30.34 -22.30 -4.77
N ALA A 322 -30.14 -23.54 -5.27
CA ALA A 322 -31.15 -24.57 -5.34
C ALA A 322 -31.68 -24.94 -3.97
N SER A 323 -30.85 -25.16 -2.98
CA SER A 323 -31.23 -25.51 -1.59
C SER A 323 -31.38 -24.32 -0.65
N GLY A 324 -31.26 -23.09 -1.14
CA GLY A 324 -31.39 -21.87 -0.35
C GLY A 324 -32.75 -21.71 0.33
N CYS A 325 -32.75 -21.14 1.55
CA CYS A 325 -33.97 -20.83 2.29
C CYS A 325 -34.65 -19.56 1.76
N ASP A 326 -35.95 -19.63 1.59
CA ASP A 326 -36.82 -18.52 1.20
C ASP A 326 -37.97 -18.32 2.18
N GLU A 327 -38.89 -17.40 1.90
CA GLU A 327 -40.05 -17.09 2.77
C GLU A 327 -41.01 -18.27 2.95
N ASN A 328 -40.99 -19.26 2.04
CA ASN A 328 -41.84 -20.42 2.07
C ASN A 328 -41.18 -21.62 2.81
N THR A 329 -39.93 -21.47 3.24
CA THR A 329 -39.22 -22.53 3.98
C THR A 329 -39.90 -22.79 5.32
N THR A 330 -40.31 -24.04 5.50
CA THR A 330 -41.00 -24.53 6.71
C THR A 330 -40.19 -25.54 7.51
N ASP A 331 -39.19 -26.14 6.88
CA ASP A 331 -38.28 -27.09 7.51
C ASP A 331 -36.85 -26.68 7.14
N VAL A 332 -36.00 -26.46 8.13
CA VAL A 332 -34.63 -25.97 7.90
C VAL A 332 -33.59 -26.91 8.47
N LEU A 333 -32.59 -27.26 7.67
CA LEU A 333 -31.38 -27.95 8.12
C LEU A 333 -30.32 -26.88 8.46
N ILE A 334 -29.82 -26.90 9.69
CA ILE A 334 -28.77 -26.01 10.17
C ILE A 334 -27.46 -26.80 10.18
N GLU A 335 -26.46 -26.31 9.47
CA GLU A 335 -25.11 -26.88 9.36
C GLU A 335 -24.12 -26.08 10.22
N SER A 336 -23.27 -26.80 10.96
CA SER A 336 -22.09 -26.27 11.63
C SER A 336 -20.93 -27.23 11.42
N ALA A 337 -19.89 -26.81 10.71
CA ALA A 337 -18.82 -27.71 10.32
C ALA A 337 -17.43 -27.15 10.59
N LEU A 338 -16.43 -28.03 10.46
CA LEU A 338 -15.00 -27.70 10.49
C LEU A 338 -14.42 -28.01 9.11
N TRP A 339 -13.63 -27.10 8.58
CA TRP A 339 -13.06 -27.21 7.25
C TRP A 339 -11.56 -27.09 7.27
N ASN A 340 -10.89 -27.71 6.30
CA ASN A 340 -9.44 -27.51 6.12
C ASN A 340 -9.16 -26.11 5.62
N GLU A 341 -8.43 -25.31 6.42
CA GLU A 341 -8.18 -23.89 6.17
C GLU A 341 -7.46 -23.65 4.83
N ILE A 342 -6.51 -24.53 4.49
CA ILE A 342 -5.71 -24.42 3.25
C ILE A 342 -6.61 -24.68 2.04
N ASN A 343 -7.49 -25.69 2.10
CA ASN A 343 -8.41 -25.98 1.02
C ASN A 343 -9.41 -24.85 0.80
N ILE A 344 -9.96 -24.27 1.88
CA ILE A 344 -10.84 -23.10 1.81
C ILE A 344 -10.12 -21.92 1.14
N ALA A 345 -8.89 -21.61 1.57
CA ALA A 345 -8.11 -20.50 1.03
C ALA A 345 -7.78 -20.71 -0.46
N GLN A 346 -7.38 -21.92 -0.85
CA GLN A 346 -7.06 -22.26 -2.24
C GLN A 346 -8.30 -22.19 -3.14
N THR A 347 -9.41 -22.80 -2.69
CA THR A 347 -10.68 -22.79 -3.42
C THR A 347 -11.19 -21.36 -3.62
N GLY A 348 -11.24 -20.57 -2.56
CA GLY A 348 -11.72 -19.20 -2.64
C GLY A 348 -10.87 -18.31 -3.54
N ARG A 349 -9.53 -18.43 -3.52
CA ARG A 349 -8.65 -17.73 -4.46
C ARG A 349 -8.86 -18.16 -5.90
N LYS A 350 -8.98 -19.48 -6.13
CA LYS A 350 -9.17 -20.04 -7.47
C LYS A 350 -10.47 -19.58 -8.11
N LEU A 351 -11.56 -19.56 -7.35
CA LEU A 351 -12.88 -19.15 -7.83
C LEU A 351 -13.12 -17.64 -7.73
N GLY A 352 -12.20 -16.88 -7.13
CA GLY A 352 -12.34 -15.44 -6.95
C GLY A 352 -13.46 -15.04 -5.98
N ILE A 353 -13.80 -15.91 -5.02
CA ILE A 353 -14.90 -15.67 -4.06
C ILE A 353 -14.34 -15.10 -2.76
N ASN A 354 -14.85 -13.94 -2.36
CA ASN A 354 -14.63 -13.34 -1.05
C ASN A 354 -15.93 -13.37 -0.27
N SER A 355 -16.05 -14.25 0.72
CA SER A 355 -17.20 -14.35 1.62
C SER A 355 -16.77 -14.25 3.08
N ASP A 356 -17.68 -13.83 3.96
CA ASP A 356 -17.45 -13.78 5.40
C ASP A 356 -17.19 -15.15 6.02
N ALA A 357 -17.79 -16.19 5.46
CA ALA A 357 -17.55 -17.56 5.83
C ALA A 357 -16.12 -17.98 5.46
N ARG A 358 -15.72 -17.78 4.19
CA ARG A 358 -14.35 -18.05 3.75
C ARG A 358 -13.32 -17.29 4.62
N TYR A 359 -13.53 -16.00 4.86
CA TYR A 359 -12.62 -15.16 5.65
C TYR A 359 -12.30 -15.75 7.02
N ARG A 360 -13.30 -16.40 7.65
CA ARG A 360 -13.14 -17.04 8.96
C ARG A 360 -12.58 -18.44 8.85
N PHE A 361 -13.12 -19.27 7.97
CA PHE A 361 -12.69 -20.65 7.82
C PHE A 361 -11.24 -20.77 7.30
N GLU A 362 -10.78 -19.89 6.40
CA GLU A 362 -9.39 -19.93 5.92
C GLU A 362 -8.35 -19.54 7.00
N ARG A 363 -8.78 -18.94 8.11
CA ARG A 363 -7.96 -18.59 9.28
C ARG A 363 -8.13 -19.57 10.43
N GLY A 364 -9.10 -20.45 10.33
CA GLY A 364 -9.49 -21.35 11.40
C GLY A 364 -10.61 -20.81 12.27
N VAL A 365 -11.47 -21.69 12.71
CA VAL A 365 -12.57 -21.40 13.63
C VAL A 365 -12.43 -22.30 14.88
N ASP A 366 -13.05 -21.90 15.98
CA ASP A 366 -13.01 -22.68 17.21
C ASP A 366 -13.66 -24.09 17.01
N PRO A 367 -12.87 -25.18 17.03
CA PRO A 367 -13.42 -26.51 16.81
C PRO A 367 -14.35 -26.97 17.94
N ALA A 368 -14.08 -26.56 19.17
CA ALA A 368 -14.95 -26.93 20.31
C ALA A 368 -16.31 -26.22 20.29
N PHE A 369 -16.43 -25.12 19.55
CA PHE A 369 -17.67 -24.37 19.40
C PHE A 369 -18.57 -24.91 18.26
N MET A 370 -18.20 -25.98 17.57
CA MET A 370 -19.00 -26.57 16.47
C MET A 370 -20.40 -26.96 16.93
N VAL A 371 -20.52 -27.79 17.96
CA VAL A 371 -21.81 -28.25 18.50
C VAL A 371 -22.50 -27.17 19.32
N PRO A 372 -21.82 -26.46 20.25
CA PRO A 372 -22.45 -25.33 20.98
C PRO A 372 -22.96 -24.23 20.04
N GLY A 373 -22.25 -23.96 18.93
CA GLY A 373 -22.71 -23.01 17.91
C GLY A 373 -24.01 -23.45 17.23
N LEU A 374 -24.12 -24.73 16.90
CA LEU A 374 -25.34 -25.34 16.38
C LEU A 374 -26.51 -25.22 17.39
N GLU A 375 -26.25 -25.47 18.67
CA GLU A 375 -27.26 -25.34 19.73
C GLU A 375 -27.73 -23.87 19.85
N LEU A 376 -26.82 -22.92 19.83
CA LEU A 376 -27.17 -21.50 19.90
C LEU A 376 -27.97 -21.04 18.68
N ALA A 377 -27.56 -21.46 17.47
CA ALA A 377 -28.31 -21.16 16.25
C ALA A 377 -29.72 -21.78 16.29
N THR A 378 -29.80 -23.02 16.73
CA THR A 378 -31.10 -23.70 16.91
C THR A 378 -32.01 -22.96 17.86
N LYS A 379 -31.48 -22.50 18.99
CA LYS A 379 -32.21 -21.67 19.95
C LYS A 379 -32.76 -20.42 19.28
N LEU A 380 -31.93 -19.67 18.56
CA LEU A 380 -32.34 -18.46 17.84
C LEU A 380 -33.41 -18.74 16.79
N VAL A 381 -33.27 -19.84 16.02
CA VAL A 381 -34.30 -20.25 15.04
C VAL A 381 -35.61 -20.52 15.74
N MET A 382 -35.59 -21.27 16.83
CA MET A 382 -36.83 -21.59 17.60
C MET A 382 -37.48 -20.34 18.21
N GLU A 383 -36.69 -19.42 18.71
CA GLU A 383 -37.17 -18.15 19.32
C GLU A 383 -37.75 -17.21 18.25
N LEU A 384 -37.13 -17.09 17.07
CA LEU A 384 -37.52 -16.12 16.05
C LEU A 384 -38.48 -16.68 14.99
N CYS A 385 -38.34 -17.99 14.65
CA CYS A 385 -39.10 -18.63 13.61
C CYS A 385 -40.01 -19.76 14.14
N GLY A 386 -39.89 -20.13 15.42
CA GLY A 386 -40.58 -21.29 15.97
C GLY A 386 -40.00 -22.60 15.49
N GLY A 387 -40.84 -23.65 15.54
CA GLY A 387 -40.47 -24.98 15.06
C GLY A 387 -40.03 -25.95 16.16
N THR A 388 -39.84 -27.19 15.76
CA THR A 388 -39.50 -28.35 16.63
C THR A 388 -38.16 -28.94 16.16
N PRO A 389 -37.14 -29.05 17.03
CA PRO A 389 -35.81 -29.50 16.64
C PRO A 389 -35.70 -31.02 16.66
N SER A 390 -34.96 -31.58 15.71
CA SER A 390 -34.52 -32.97 15.74
C SER A 390 -33.37 -33.19 16.74
N GLU A 391 -32.99 -34.44 16.96
CA GLU A 391 -31.67 -34.77 17.50
C GLU A 391 -30.56 -34.26 16.57
N ASN A 392 -29.37 -33.99 17.14
CA ASN A 392 -28.18 -33.63 16.36
C ASN A 392 -27.63 -34.84 15.63
N VAL A 393 -27.22 -34.66 14.40
CA VAL A 393 -26.34 -35.58 13.67
C VAL A 393 -24.92 -35.00 13.75
N VAL A 394 -23.98 -35.70 14.35
CA VAL A 394 -22.59 -35.27 14.50
C VAL A 394 -21.67 -36.33 13.92
N VAL A 395 -20.79 -35.94 13.02
CA VAL A 395 -19.80 -36.80 12.35
C VAL A 395 -18.41 -36.23 12.52
N GLY A 396 -17.43 -37.04 12.85
CA GLY A 396 -16.03 -36.65 12.99
C GLY A 396 -15.70 -36.09 14.36
N LYS A 397 -14.66 -35.24 14.42
CA LYS A 397 -14.14 -34.65 15.67
C LYS A 397 -15.06 -33.55 16.20
N THR A 398 -15.30 -33.56 17.50
CA THR A 398 -16.11 -32.56 18.22
C THR A 398 -15.26 -31.64 19.10
N PHE A 399 -13.94 -31.88 19.20
CA PHE A 399 -13.01 -31.15 20.06
C PHE A 399 -11.77 -30.78 19.26
N GLY A 400 -11.13 -29.68 19.64
CA GLY A 400 -9.79 -29.33 19.23
C GLY A 400 -8.76 -30.29 19.84
N ASP A 401 -7.54 -30.29 19.30
CA ASP A 401 -6.42 -30.98 19.93
C ASP A 401 -6.03 -30.20 21.21
N ASP A 402 -5.89 -30.91 22.34
CA ASP A 402 -5.45 -30.34 23.61
C ASP A 402 -3.98 -29.93 23.47
N ARG A 403 -3.74 -28.66 23.21
CA ARG A 403 -2.40 -28.12 23.06
C ARG A 403 -1.90 -27.60 24.40
N VAL A 404 -0.83 -28.23 24.91
CA VAL A 404 -0.16 -27.83 26.15
C VAL A 404 1.27 -27.46 25.85
N ILE A 405 1.69 -26.26 26.23
CA ILE A 405 3.01 -25.69 25.98
C ILE A 405 3.80 -25.61 27.28
N ASP A 406 5.05 -26.09 27.28
CA ASP A 406 6.00 -25.87 28.39
C ASP A 406 6.53 -24.44 28.30
N PHE A 407 6.13 -23.62 29.27
CA PHE A 407 6.39 -22.20 29.28
C PHE A 407 7.35 -21.80 30.41
N PRO A 408 8.63 -21.48 30.10
CA PRO A 408 9.54 -20.90 31.07
C PRO A 408 9.11 -19.48 31.42
N LEU A 409 8.91 -19.18 32.69
CA LEU A 409 8.46 -17.85 33.16
C LEU A 409 9.43 -16.72 32.78
N THR A 410 10.72 -17.07 32.54
CA THR A 410 11.75 -16.11 32.08
C THR A 410 11.62 -15.68 30.62
N GLU A 411 10.80 -16.37 29.79
CA GLU A 411 10.66 -16.07 28.37
C GLU A 411 10.07 -14.67 28.14
N VAL A 412 9.16 -14.20 28.99
CA VAL A 412 8.58 -12.85 28.86
C VAL A 412 9.71 -11.82 28.92
N LYS A 413 10.54 -11.86 29.98
CA LYS A 413 11.68 -10.94 30.11
C LYS A 413 12.69 -11.12 28.99
N ARG A 414 12.98 -12.36 28.60
CA ARG A 414 13.96 -12.66 27.54
C ARG A 414 13.59 -12.07 26.20
N LEU A 415 12.32 -12.15 25.80
CA LEU A 415 11.85 -11.69 24.49
C LEU A 415 11.47 -10.21 24.48
N SER A 416 10.81 -9.72 25.54
CA SER A 416 10.27 -8.35 25.58
C SER A 416 11.08 -7.37 26.41
N GLY A 417 11.95 -7.86 27.31
CA GLY A 417 12.63 -7.03 28.28
C GLY A 417 11.79 -6.65 29.50
N ILE A 418 10.49 -6.99 29.52
CA ILE A 418 9.58 -6.64 30.61
C ILE A 418 9.63 -7.72 31.70
N GLU A 419 9.69 -7.32 32.96
CA GLU A 419 9.49 -8.21 34.10
C GLU A 419 8.02 -8.19 34.50
N VAL A 420 7.30 -9.27 34.22
CA VAL A 420 5.92 -9.45 34.64
C VAL A 420 5.87 -10.45 35.82
N PRO A 421 5.24 -10.13 36.93
CA PRO A 421 5.07 -11.08 38.04
C PRO A 421 4.29 -12.32 37.60
N GLN A 422 4.67 -13.50 38.14
CA GLN A 422 4.00 -14.77 37.79
C GLN A 422 2.47 -14.73 38.04
N VAL A 423 2.05 -14.07 39.11
CA VAL A 423 0.61 -13.93 39.45
C VAL A 423 -0.12 -13.15 38.36
N GLU A 424 0.49 -12.10 37.88
CA GLU A 424 -0.03 -11.26 36.80
C GLU A 424 -0.10 -12.05 35.47
N MET A 425 0.98 -12.74 35.09
CA MET A 425 0.97 -13.62 33.92
C MET A 425 -0.17 -14.63 33.98
N LYS A 426 -0.34 -15.26 35.16
CA LYS A 426 -1.43 -16.22 35.37
C LYS A 426 -2.81 -15.58 35.23
N LEU A 427 -2.98 -14.40 35.79
CA LEU A 427 -4.26 -13.66 35.73
C LEU A 427 -4.61 -13.32 34.29
N ILE A 428 -3.68 -12.70 33.57
CA ILE A 428 -3.83 -12.35 32.15
C ILE A 428 -4.19 -13.59 31.32
N LEU A 429 -3.39 -14.65 31.41
CA LEU A 429 -3.63 -15.87 30.65
C LEU A 429 -4.98 -16.51 31.01
N THR A 430 -5.39 -16.49 32.28
CA THR A 430 -6.68 -17.03 32.71
C THR A 430 -7.85 -16.23 32.14
N HIS A 431 -7.76 -14.90 32.14
CA HIS A 431 -8.80 -14.06 31.55
C HIS A 431 -8.92 -14.24 30.03
N LEU A 432 -7.82 -14.56 29.35
CA LEU A 432 -7.83 -14.92 27.93
C LEU A 432 -8.28 -16.37 27.65
N GLY A 433 -8.52 -17.17 28.72
CA GLY A 433 -8.99 -18.55 28.64
C GLY A 433 -7.88 -19.61 28.62
N PHE A 434 -6.62 -19.24 28.77
CA PHE A 434 -5.52 -20.20 28.95
C PHE A 434 -5.54 -20.76 30.38
N MET A 435 -5.11 -22.01 30.57
CA MET A 435 -4.93 -22.59 31.88
C MET A 435 -3.44 -22.80 32.16
N MET A 436 -2.92 -22.10 33.19
CA MET A 436 -1.53 -22.19 33.61
C MET A 436 -1.41 -23.04 34.87
N ALA A 437 -0.63 -24.11 34.82
CA ALA A 437 -0.43 -25.05 35.91
C ALA A 437 1.02 -25.52 36.04
N GLY A 438 1.42 -25.90 37.23
CA GLY A 438 2.73 -26.47 37.55
C GLY A 438 3.56 -25.63 38.53
N PRO A 439 4.39 -26.24 39.35
CA PRO A 439 5.33 -25.56 40.21
C PRO A 439 6.66 -25.29 39.49
N GLY A 440 7.37 -24.25 39.93
CA GLY A 440 8.73 -23.98 39.48
C GLY A 440 8.86 -23.01 38.32
N PRO A 441 10.06 -22.90 37.73
CA PRO A 441 10.36 -21.87 36.72
C PRO A 441 9.81 -22.18 35.32
N VAL A 442 9.37 -23.41 35.07
CA VAL A 442 8.69 -23.85 33.84
C VAL A 442 7.31 -24.35 34.20
N VAL A 443 6.31 -23.77 33.62
CA VAL A 443 4.91 -24.14 33.83
C VAL A 443 4.30 -24.71 32.56
N LYS A 444 3.20 -25.45 32.69
CA LYS A 444 2.40 -25.90 31.56
C LYS A 444 1.27 -24.92 31.30
N VAL A 445 1.11 -24.51 30.05
CA VAL A 445 0.04 -23.63 29.61
C VAL A 445 -0.82 -24.36 28.59
N ALA A 446 -2.07 -24.66 28.94
CA ALA A 446 -3.06 -25.21 28.01
C ALA A 446 -3.69 -24.06 27.20
N VAL A 447 -3.66 -24.24 25.89
CA VAL A 447 -4.16 -23.26 24.92
C VAL A 447 -5.66 -23.48 24.70
N PRO A 448 -6.49 -22.43 24.77
CA PRO A 448 -7.92 -22.58 24.50
C PRO A 448 -8.19 -22.92 23.02
N SER A 449 -9.27 -23.61 22.76
CA SER A 449 -9.61 -24.15 21.43
C SER A 449 -9.81 -23.08 20.35
N TRP A 450 -10.18 -21.86 20.73
CA TRP A 450 -10.36 -20.74 19.80
C TRP A 450 -9.06 -20.05 19.39
N ARG A 451 -7.91 -20.41 19.97
CA ARG A 451 -6.58 -19.88 19.65
C ARG A 451 -5.78 -20.88 18.84
N SER A 452 -6.19 -21.11 17.59
CA SER A 452 -5.48 -22.00 16.66
C SER A 452 -4.08 -21.48 16.28
N ASP A 453 -3.81 -20.19 16.47
CA ASP A 453 -2.56 -19.49 16.19
C ASP A 453 -1.44 -19.74 17.20
N VAL A 454 -1.78 -20.08 18.45
CA VAL A 454 -0.80 -20.24 19.53
C VAL A 454 -0.18 -21.64 19.49
N HIS A 455 1.10 -21.72 19.08
CA HIS A 455 1.84 -22.97 18.92
C HIS A 455 3.04 -23.11 19.84
N GLY A 456 3.57 -22.00 20.33
CA GLY A 456 4.80 -22.00 21.11
C GLY A 456 4.84 -20.94 22.20
N LYS A 457 5.96 -20.93 22.90
CA LYS A 457 6.18 -20.03 24.02
C LYS A 457 6.25 -18.56 23.63
N ALA A 458 6.68 -18.24 22.40
CA ALA A 458 6.71 -16.87 21.89
C ALA A 458 5.31 -16.28 21.78
N ASP A 459 4.34 -17.10 21.33
CA ASP A 459 2.94 -16.69 21.20
C ASP A 459 2.33 -16.41 22.58
N ILE A 460 2.71 -17.20 23.60
CA ILE A 460 2.29 -16.94 25.00
C ILE A 460 2.89 -15.62 25.52
N VAL A 461 4.14 -15.32 25.17
CA VAL A 461 4.78 -14.05 25.52
C VAL A 461 4.01 -12.88 24.87
N GLU A 462 3.61 -13.01 23.60
CA GLU A 462 2.79 -12.01 22.91
C GLU A 462 1.50 -11.74 23.70
N GLU A 463 0.78 -12.79 24.10
CA GLU A 463 -0.45 -12.67 24.86
C GLU A 463 -0.25 -11.94 26.20
N VAL A 464 0.80 -12.27 26.93
CA VAL A 464 1.12 -11.60 28.19
C VAL A 464 1.47 -10.12 27.95
N VAL A 465 2.34 -9.84 26.96
CA VAL A 465 2.86 -8.48 26.73
C VAL A 465 1.78 -7.55 26.18
N ARG A 466 0.97 -8.02 25.24
CA ARG A 466 -0.09 -7.18 24.65
C ARG A 466 -1.17 -6.75 25.65
N ILE A 467 -1.50 -7.61 26.62
CA ILE A 467 -2.46 -7.28 27.70
C ILE A 467 -1.80 -6.48 28.82
N TYR A 468 -0.59 -6.86 29.23
CA TYR A 468 0.16 -6.15 30.27
C TYR A 468 0.48 -4.71 29.86
N GLY A 469 0.80 -4.48 28.58
CA GLY A 469 1.05 -3.19 27.96
C GLY A 469 2.34 -3.15 27.15
N VAL A 470 2.21 -2.99 25.84
CA VAL A 470 3.35 -2.83 24.91
C VAL A 470 4.14 -1.54 25.14
N ASP A 471 3.48 -0.53 25.69
CA ASP A 471 4.09 0.74 26.09
C ASP A 471 5.10 0.60 27.23
N LYS A 472 5.03 -0.51 27.99
CA LYS A 472 5.96 -0.83 29.07
C LYS A 472 7.24 -1.50 28.59
N VAL A 473 7.36 -1.84 27.29
CA VAL A 473 8.58 -2.42 26.73
C VAL A 473 9.73 -1.41 26.83
N PRO A 474 10.83 -1.73 27.54
CA PRO A 474 11.93 -0.80 27.73
C PRO A 474 12.65 -0.54 26.40
N MET A 475 12.87 0.73 26.10
CA MET A 475 13.75 1.12 25.01
C MET A 475 15.20 0.87 25.41
N THR A 476 15.76 -0.23 24.92
CA THR A 476 17.15 -0.58 25.17
C THR A 476 17.99 -0.21 23.94
N PRO A 477 18.94 0.73 24.05
CA PRO A 477 19.82 1.04 22.93
C PRO A 477 20.70 -0.19 22.62
N PHE A 478 20.92 -0.42 21.33
CA PHE A 478 21.87 -1.46 20.93
C PHE A 478 23.26 -1.14 21.48
N GLU A 479 23.86 -2.10 22.20
CA GLU A 479 25.25 -1.98 22.57
C GLU A 479 26.12 -1.91 21.31
N ARG A 480 26.81 -0.80 21.16
CA ARG A 480 27.79 -0.64 20.09
C ARG A 480 29.09 -1.29 20.57
N GLY A 481 29.30 -2.55 20.23
CA GLY A 481 30.58 -3.22 20.45
C GLY A 481 31.72 -2.53 19.69
N GLU A 482 32.92 -3.08 19.75
CA GLU A 482 34.13 -2.58 19.07
C GLU A 482 33.93 -2.41 17.53
N ASP A 483 33.00 -3.14 16.94
CA ASP A 483 32.58 -3.00 15.54
C ASP A 483 31.91 -1.66 15.18
N ALA A 484 31.63 -0.80 16.15
CA ALA A 484 31.04 0.52 15.96
C ALA A 484 31.88 1.47 15.08
N ARG A 485 33.08 1.10 14.74
CA ARG A 485 33.98 1.84 13.84
C ARG A 485 33.78 1.52 12.36
N LYS A 486 32.93 0.55 12.03
CA LYS A 486 32.60 0.28 10.61
C LYS A 486 31.85 1.48 10.01
N PRO A 487 32.16 1.86 8.77
CA PRO A 487 31.41 2.90 8.08
C PRO A 487 29.92 2.54 8.05
N VAL A 488 29.06 3.48 8.42
CA VAL A 488 27.60 3.31 8.41
C VAL A 488 27.07 3.06 7.01
N LEU A 489 27.72 3.69 6.01
CA LEU A 489 27.34 3.57 4.61
C LEU A 489 28.36 2.73 3.85
N THR A 490 27.89 1.85 2.97
CA THR A 490 28.73 1.15 2.00
C THR A 490 29.32 2.14 0.99
N THR A 491 30.36 1.73 0.28
CA THR A 491 30.97 2.54 -0.80
C THR A 491 29.91 2.95 -1.83
N LEU A 492 29.03 2.03 -2.22
CA LEU A 492 27.99 2.29 -3.20
C LEU A 492 26.96 3.32 -2.68
N GLN A 493 26.52 3.19 -1.44
CA GLN A 493 25.61 4.16 -0.81
C GLN A 493 26.24 5.57 -0.75
N LEU A 494 27.54 5.65 -0.47
CA LEU A 494 28.28 6.93 -0.49
C LEU A 494 28.35 7.50 -1.90
N ARG A 495 28.61 6.69 -2.92
CA ARG A 495 28.64 7.09 -4.32
C ARG A 495 27.27 7.60 -4.76
N THR A 496 26.21 6.85 -4.46
CA THR A 496 24.82 7.25 -4.73
C THR A 496 24.49 8.63 -4.14
N ARG A 497 24.80 8.82 -2.85
CA ARG A 497 24.56 10.09 -2.15
C ARG A 497 25.37 11.25 -2.75
N ARG A 498 26.64 11.00 -3.13
CA ARG A 498 27.52 12.01 -3.72
C ARG A 498 27.10 12.35 -5.15
N ALA A 499 26.70 11.36 -5.94
CA ALA A 499 26.22 11.58 -7.29
C ALA A 499 24.97 12.47 -7.31
N ARG A 500 23.97 12.16 -6.45
CA ARG A 500 22.78 13.01 -6.30
C ARG A 500 23.13 14.46 -5.97
N ARG A 501 24.00 14.67 -4.99
CA ARG A 501 24.41 16.03 -4.60
C ARG A 501 25.17 16.75 -5.71
N ALA A 502 26.04 16.03 -6.42
CA ALA A 502 26.82 16.63 -7.52
C ALA A 502 25.88 17.09 -8.64
N LEU A 503 24.89 16.29 -9.03
CA LEU A 503 23.92 16.65 -10.07
C LEU A 503 22.99 17.80 -9.62
N ALA A 504 22.46 17.72 -8.40
CA ALA A 504 21.62 18.79 -7.85
C ALA A 504 22.37 20.13 -7.78
N SER A 505 23.67 20.13 -7.39
CA SER A 505 24.50 21.35 -7.35
C SER A 505 24.81 21.94 -8.72
N ARG A 506 24.60 21.18 -9.78
CA ARG A 506 24.71 21.62 -11.18
C ARG A 506 23.38 22.16 -11.75
N GLY A 507 22.34 22.31 -10.88
CA GLY A 507 21.03 22.82 -11.28
C GLY A 507 20.13 21.79 -11.98
N ILE A 508 20.44 20.50 -11.85
CA ILE A 508 19.63 19.43 -12.44
C ILE A 508 18.64 18.95 -11.36
N ILE A 509 17.38 18.77 -11.72
CA ILE A 509 16.29 18.38 -10.80
C ILE A 509 16.23 16.85 -10.73
N GLU A 510 16.14 16.30 -9.51
CA GLU A 510 15.96 14.86 -9.31
C GLU A 510 14.54 14.43 -9.69
N ALA A 511 14.45 13.41 -10.52
CA ALA A 511 13.22 12.71 -10.86
C ALA A 511 13.30 11.26 -10.36
N VAL A 512 12.16 10.71 -9.96
CA VAL A 512 12.05 9.29 -9.59
C VAL A 512 11.02 8.67 -10.54
N THR A 513 11.51 7.81 -11.43
CA THR A 513 10.69 7.17 -12.43
C THR A 513 10.44 5.69 -12.10
N TRP A 514 9.42 5.09 -12.74
CA TRP A 514 9.10 3.70 -12.52
C TRP A 514 10.22 2.75 -12.97
N SER A 515 10.42 1.68 -12.21
CA SER A 515 11.34 0.60 -12.60
C SER A 515 10.78 -0.30 -13.70
N PHE A 516 9.52 -0.14 -14.02
CA PHE A 516 8.79 -0.87 -15.05
C PHE A 516 8.54 0.04 -16.24
N ILE A 517 8.75 -0.46 -17.44
CA ILE A 517 8.57 0.25 -18.72
C ILE A 517 7.90 -0.66 -19.75
N THR A 518 7.53 -0.09 -20.90
CA THR A 518 7.02 -0.89 -22.00
C THR A 518 8.11 -1.80 -22.58
N LYS A 519 7.74 -2.96 -23.07
CA LYS A 519 8.66 -3.88 -23.75
C LYS A 519 9.37 -3.26 -24.96
N SER A 520 8.67 -2.39 -25.69
CA SER A 520 9.27 -1.66 -26.84
C SER A 520 10.37 -0.70 -26.40
N ALA A 521 10.14 0.06 -25.34
CA ALA A 521 11.16 0.95 -24.76
C ALA A 521 12.33 0.13 -24.18
N ALA A 522 12.06 -0.97 -23.48
CA ALA A 522 13.11 -1.85 -22.97
C ALA A 522 14.03 -2.36 -24.09
N LYS A 523 13.47 -2.86 -25.19
CA LYS A 523 14.22 -3.35 -26.35
C LYS A 523 15.09 -2.27 -26.99
N LEU A 524 14.61 -1.03 -27.06
CA LEU A 524 15.37 0.09 -27.62
C LEU A 524 16.69 0.32 -26.86
N PHE A 525 16.69 0.09 -25.56
CA PHE A 525 17.85 0.26 -24.68
C PHE A 525 18.57 -1.05 -24.33
N GLY A 526 18.38 -2.10 -25.12
CA GLY A 526 19.09 -3.38 -24.98
C GLY A 526 18.50 -4.32 -23.91
N GLY A 527 17.25 -4.06 -23.45
CA GLY A 527 16.43 -4.93 -22.61
C GLY A 527 15.40 -5.73 -23.42
N GLY A 528 14.30 -6.13 -22.77
CA GLY A 528 13.20 -6.88 -23.37
C GLY A 528 13.46 -8.39 -23.50
N GLN A 529 14.48 -8.90 -22.79
CA GLN A 529 14.73 -10.33 -22.62
C GLN A 529 13.65 -10.91 -21.67
N ARG A 530 13.40 -12.22 -21.81
CA ARG A 530 12.38 -12.92 -21.02
C ARG A 530 12.61 -12.81 -19.51
N GLU A 531 13.85 -12.77 -19.08
CA GLU A 531 14.28 -12.66 -17.69
C GLU A 531 13.93 -11.30 -17.07
N LEU A 532 13.68 -10.30 -17.91
CA LEU A 532 13.28 -8.95 -17.46
C LEU A 532 11.78 -8.69 -17.61
N GLU A 533 11.01 -9.66 -18.09
CA GLU A 533 9.57 -9.57 -18.25
C GLU A 533 8.85 -9.84 -16.93
N VAL A 534 7.94 -8.97 -16.54
CA VAL A 534 7.15 -9.09 -15.30
C VAL A 534 6.01 -10.09 -15.53
N ALA A 535 5.91 -11.13 -14.69
CA ALA A 535 4.93 -12.20 -14.86
C ALA A 535 3.47 -11.73 -14.71
N ASN A 536 3.23 -10.74 -13.87
CA ASN A 536 1.90 -10.18 -13.60
C ASN A 536 1.95 -8.65 -13.50
N PRO A 537 2.19 -7.95 -14.63
CA PRO A 537 2.32 -6.51 -14.62
C PRO A 537 1.03 -5.82 -14.17
N ILE A 538 1.14 -4.75 -13.40
CA ILE A 538 0.00 -3.96 -12.93
C ILE A 538 -0.76 -3.28 -14.07
N ALA A 539 -0.05 -3.00 -15.18
CA ALA A 539 -0.60 -2.48 -16.43
C ALA A 539 0.21 -3.02 -17.62
N ALA A 540 -0.41 -3.13 -18.78
CA ALA A 540 0.22 -3.70 -19.99
C ALA A 540 1.45 -2.90 -20.49
N ASP A 541 1.51 -1.62 -20.19
CA ASP A 541 2.59 -0.70 -20.51
C ASP A 541 3.72 -0.69 -19.47
N LEU A 542 3.61 -1.48 -18.40
CA LEU A 542 4.61 -1.64 -17.33
C LEU A 542 5.10 -3.11 -17.26
N SER A 543 5.40 -3.70 -18.44
CA SER A 543 5.60 -5.13 -18.60
C SER A 543 7.03 -5.61 -18.40
N ASP A 544 8.02 -4.71 -18.43
CA ASP A 544 9.45 -5.07 -18.44
C ASP A 544 10.26 -4.24 -17.44
N MET A 545 11.26 -4.86 -16.83
CA MET A 545 12.21 -4.16 -15.98
C MET A 545 13.12 -3.26 -16.84
N ARG A 546 13.36 -2.03 -16.38
CA ARG A 546 14.15 -1.02 -17.10
C ARG A 546 15.64 -1.38 -17.20
N PRO A 547 16.24 -1.47 -18.40
CA PRO A 547 17.69 -1.67 -18.56
C PRO A 547 18.50 -0.38 -18.38
N THR A 548 17.84 0.77 -18.34
CA THR A 548 18.39 2.13 -18.23
C THR A 548 17.39 3.06 -17.53
N LEU A 549 17.88 4.12 -16.89
CA LEU A 549 17.03 5.19 -16.35
C LEU A 549 16.57 6.16 -17.47
N LEU A 550 17.23 6.14 -18.61
CA LEU A 550 16.98 7.11 -19.69
C LEU A 550 15.57 7.04 -20.25
N ALA A 551 14.98 5.84 -20.34
CA ALA A 551 13.60 5.68 -20.83
C ALA A 551 12.60 6.52 -20.03
N GLY A 552 12.63 6.41 -18.70
CA GLY A 552 11.79 7.18 -17.80
C GLY A 552 12.09 8.67 -17.82
N LEU A 553 13.37 9.05 -17.85
CA LEU A 553 13.80 10.45 -17.87
C LEU A 553 13.42 11.15 -19.19
N ILE A 554 13.53 10.48 -20.35
CA ILE A 554 13.11 11.02 -21.65
C ILE A 554 11.58 11.22 -21.66
N ALA A 555 10.83 10.24 -21.17
CA ALA A 555 9.38 10.36 -21.07
C ALA A 555 8.96 11.53 -20.14
N ALA A 556 9.64 11.69 -18.99
CA ALA A 556 9.42 12.81 -18.08
C ALA A 556 9.76 14.16 -18.72
N ALA A 557 10.88 14.25 -19.47
CA ALA A 557 11.24 15.47 -20.20
C ALA A 557 10.19 15.83 -21.25
N GLN A 558 9.68 14.85 -22.00
CA GLN A 558 8.62 15.07 -22.99
C GLN A 558 7.30 15.48 -22.33
N ALA A 559 6.92 14.83 -21.23
CA ALA A 559 5.72 15.20 -20.49
C ALA A 559 5.74 16.65 -19.96
N ASN A 560 6.90 17.15 -19.55
CA ASN A 560 7.08 18.54 -19.18
C ASN A 560 6.98 19.48 -20.40
N ALA A 561 7.60 19.10 -21.52
CA ALA A 561 7.52 19.85 -22.77
C ALA A 561 6.07 19.99 -23.27
N ASN A 562 5.28 18.94 -23.19
CA ASN A 562 3.86 18.93 -23.54
C ASN A 562 3.01 19.87 -22.65
N ARG A 563 3.51 20.20 -21.46
CA ARG A 563 2.91 21.17 -20.54
C ARG A 563 3.46 22.59 -20.68
N GLY A 564 4.26 22.84 -21.72
CA GLY A 564 4.82 24.15 -22.00
C GLY A 564 6.17 24.44 -21.33
N VAL A 565 6.75 23.48 -20.59
CA VAL A 565 8.09 23.60 -20.01
C VAL A 565 9.11 23.06 -21.01
N SER A 566 9.64 23.96 -21.85
CA SER A 566 10.57 23.59 -22.93
C SER A 566 12.00 23.35 -22.46
N ASP A 567 12.37 23.97 -21.34
CA ASP A 567 13.73 23.95 -20.79
C ASP A 567 13.79 23.01 -19.58
N VAL A 568 14.39 21.82 -19.76
CA VAL A 568 14.31 20.72 -18.80
C VAL A 568 15.70 20.14 -18.56
N ALA A 569 16.08 20.01 -17.29
CA ALA A 569 17.26 19.27 -16.85
C ALA A 569 16.85 18.34 -15.70
N LEU A 570 16.78 17.03 -15.98
CA LEU A 570 16.36 16.01 -15.01
C LEU A 570 17.46 14.98 -14.81
N PHE A 571 17.56 14.43 -13.60
CA PHE A 571 18.42 13.28 -13.32
C PHE A 571 17.71 12.27 -12.41
N GLU A 572 18.19 11.06 -12.43
CA GLU A 572 17.82 10.00 -11.49
C GLU A 572 19.06 9.21 -11.09
N VAL A 573 19.11 8.77 -9.83
CA VAL A 573 20.09 7.79 -9.37
C VAL A 573 19.31 6.61 -8.81
N GLY A 574 19.29 5.52 -9.56
CA GLY A 574 18.43 4.36 -9.26
C GLY A 574 18.97 3.07 -9.86
N GLN A 575 18.21 2.01 -9.67
CA GLN A 575 18.58 0.69 -10.18
C GLN A 575 18.17 0.52 -11.64
N ILE A 576 19.04 -0.17 -12.38
CA ILE A 576 18.83 -0.69 -13.73
C ILE A 576 19.05 -2.21 -13.72
N PHE A 577 18.39 -2.92 -14.61
CA PHE A 577 18.33 -4.38 -14.60
C PHE A 577 18.85 -4.94 -15.92
N ARG A 578 19.72 -5.94 -15.86
CA ARG A 578 20.28 -6.64 -17.01
C ARG A 578 20.00 -8.13 -17.02
N GLY A 579 19.38 -8.64 -15.96
CA GLY A 579 18.94 -9.99 -15.73
C GLY A 579 18.09 -10.07 -14.47
N ASP A 580 17.68 -11.27 -14.10
CA ASP A 580 16.80 -11.58 -12.98
C ASP A 580 17.53 -11.84 -11.65
N ARG A 581 18.87 -11.83 -11.67
CA ARG A 581 19.69 -12.09 -10.50
C ARG A 581 20.14 -10.80 -9.80
N PRO A 582 20.44 -10.83 -8.50
CA PRO A 582 20.95 -9.68 -7.77
C PRO A 582 22.22 -9.06 -8.39
N GLU A 583 23.14 -9.89 -8.92
CA GLU A 583 24.37 -9.46 -9.58
C GLU A 583 24.16 -8.77 -10.93
N ASP A 584 22.98 -8.91 -11.53
CA ASP A 584 22.58 -8.26 -12.79
C ASP A 584 21.89 -6.91 -12.56
N GLN A 585 21.80 -6.47 -11.31
CA GLN A 585 21.24 -5.19 -10.92
C GLN A 585 22.37 -4.21 -10.65
N PHE A 586 22.27 -3.04 -11.25
CA PHE A 586 23.29 -1.99 -11.12
C PHE A 586 22.65 -0.67 -10.70
N THR A 587 23.37 0.13 -9.94
CA THR A 587 22.99 1.51 -9.65
C THR A 587 23.57 2.43 -10.70
N ALA A 588 22.70 3.06 -11.47
CA ALA A 588 23.09 4.07 -12.44
C ALA A 588 22.80 5.49 -11.94
N ALA A 589 23.59 6.45 -12.38
CA ALA A 589 23.29 7.86 -12.32
C ALA A 589 23.12 8.36 -13.75
N SER A 590 21.94 8.83 -14.10
CA SER A 590 21.60 9.24 -15.46
C SER A 590 20.96 10.62 -15.45
N GLY A 591 21.07 11.34 -16.56
CA GLY A 591 20.41 12.62 -16.71
C GLY A 591 20.06 12.94 -18.16
N VAL A 592 19.13 13.87 -18.31
CA VAL A 592 18.65 14.41 -19.57
C VAL A 592 18.60 15.92 -19.50
N ARG A 593 19.08 16.60 -20.55
CA ARG A 593 18.93 18.03 -20.79
C ARG A 593 18.19 18.28 -22.09
N ARG A 594 17.28 19.25 -22.06
CA ARG A 594 16.55 19.77 -23.21
C ARG A 594 16.54 21.29 -23.10
N GLY A 595 16.67 22.00 -24.23
CA GLY A 595 16.66 23.44 -24.27
C GLY A 595 18.04 24.05 -23.92
N PHE A 596 18.11 24.91 -22.96
CA PHE A 596 19.33 25.65 -22.62
C PHE A 596 20.23 24.90 -21.61
N ALA A 597 21.51 25.15 -21.68
CA ALA A 597 22.50 24.57 -20.76
C ALA A 597 22.33 25.04 -19.31
N SER A 598 21.82 26.25 -19.12
CA SER A 598 21.43 26.82 -17.82
C SER A 598 19.99 27.31 -17.88
N SER A 599 19.20 27.09 -16.80
CA SER A 599 17.82 27.56 -16.75
C SER A 599 17.71 29.08 -16.88
N GLU A 600 16.83 29.55 -17.76
CA GLU A 600 16.50 30.96 -17.87
C GLU A 600 15.74 31.47 -16.62
N GLY A 601 15.99 32.68 -16.21
CA GLY A 601 15.14 33.40 -15.26
C GLY A 601 15.57 33.43 -13.81
N LEU A 602 16.61 32.71 -13.41
CA LEU A 602 17.14 32.78 -12.04
C LEU A 602 18.40 33.64 -11.95
N GLY A 603 18.25 34.93 -11.80
CA GLY A 603 19.32 35.86 -11.57
C GLY A 603 19.60 36.78 -12.76
N ARG A 604 20.61 37.63 -12.64
CA ARG A 604 21.08 38.55 -13.69
C ARG A 604 22.06 37.84 -14.61
N HIS A 605 21.57 37.28 -15.71
CA HIS A 605 22.43 36.74 -16.75
C HIS A 605 22.75 37.85 -17.76
N TRP A 606 24.02 38.20 -17.90
CA TRP A 606 24.50 39.24 -18.81
C TRP A 606 24.77 38.69 -20.22
N THR A 607 24.88 37.35 -20.35
CA THR A 607 25.07 36.67 -21.60
C THR A 607 23.89 35.77 -21.89
N GLY A 608 23.45 35.66 -23.15
CA GLY A 608 22.42 34.75 -23.58
C GLY A 608 22.74 33.31 -23.20
N SER A 609 21.72 32.51 -22.90
CA SER A 609 21.85 31.07 -22.61
C SER A 609 22.22 30.32 -23.90
N ALA A 610 23.27 29.49 -23.84
CA ALA A 610 23.62 28.58 -24.92
C ALA A 610 22.71 27.34 -24.91
N GLN A 611 22.35 26.82 -26.08
CA GLN A 611 21.65 25.54 -26.19
C GLN A 611 22.51 24.43 -25.56
N ALA A 612 21.84 23.52 -24.83
CA ALA A 612 22.52 22.36 -24.27
C ALA A 612 23.09 21.47 -25.39
N ASP A 613 24.33 21.06 -25.22
CA ASP A 613 25.03 20.24 -26.17
C ASP A 613 25.63 18.97 -25.53
N VAL A 614 26.31 18.20 -26.36
CA VAL A 614 26.96 16.94 -25.94
C VAL A 614 28.02 17.16 -24.83
N PHE A 615 28.63 18.34 -24.77
CA PHE A 615 29.66 18.66 -23.78
C PHE A 615 29.05 18.95 -22.42
N ASP A 616 27.80 19.44 -22.35
CA ASP A 616 27.04 19.56 -21.09
C ASP A 616 26.75 18.21 -20.48
N ALA A 617 26.26 17.26 -21.28
CA ALA A 617 26.05 15.89 -20.83
C ALA A 617 27.36 15.20 -20.41
N LYS A 618 28.46 15.47 -21.13
CA LYS A 618 29.80 15.02 -20.74
C LYS A 618 30.24 15.59 -19.41
N ALA A 619 30.04 16.88 -19.20
CA ALA A 619 30.40 17.57 -17.96
C ALA A 619 29.60 17.02 -16.77
N ASP A 620 28.32 16.71 -16.95
CA ASP A 620 27.47 16.08 -15.93
C ASP A 620 27.96 14.66 -15.59
N ALA A 621 28.25 13.86 -16.60
CA ALA A 621 28.83 12.52 -16.44
C ALA A 621 30.16 12.55 -15.67
N LEU A 622 31.05 13.47 -16.03
CA LEU A 622 32.35 13.63 -15.34
C LEU A 622 32.18 14.13 -13.90
N ALA A 623 31.20 14.99 -13.63
CA ALA A 623 30.88 15.43 -12.27
C ALA A 623 30.44 14.27 -11.40
N VAL A 624 29.58 13.37 -11.92
CA VAL A 624 29.16 12.13 -11.21
C VAL A 624 30.38 11.26 -10.91
N LEU A 625 31.24 11.03 -11.88
CA LEU A 625 32.44 10.20 -11.72
C LEU A 625 33.42 10.78 -10.71
N ALA A 626 33.66 12.08 -10.76
CA ALA A 626 34.53 12.80 -9.82
C ALA A 626 33.97 12.69 -8.38
N ALA A 627 32.67 12.95 -8.20
CA ALA A 627 32.00 12.83 -6.92
C ALA A 627 32.00 11.39 -6.38
N SER A 628 31.92 10.39 -7.27
CA SER A 628 31.96 8.97 -6.93
C SER A 628 33.37 8.45 -6.64
N GLY A 629 34.40 9.29 -6.80
CA GLY A 629 35.77 8.94 -6.49
C GLY A 629 36.48 8.19 -7.63
N ALA A 630 36.05 8.36 -8.86
CA ALA A 630 36.75 7.80 -10.02
C ALA A 630 38.15 8.43 -10.20
N PRO A 631 39.16 7.68 -10.63
CA PRO A 631 40.47 8.22 -10.93
C PRO A 631 40.42 9.01 -12.24
N MET A 632 40.10 10.31 -12.15
CA MET A 632 39.81 11.19 -13.30
C MET A 632 40.92 11.21 -14.32
N GLN A 633 42.18 11.09 -13.90
CA GLN A 633 43.33 11.06 -14.79
C GLN A 633 43.46 9.76 -15.63
N ALA A 634 42.80 8.68 -15.17
CA ALA A 634 42.80 7.40 -15.85
C ALA A 634 41.64 7.23 -16.85
N LEU A 635 40.72 8.20 -16.87
CA LEU A 635 39.55 8.16 -17.74
C LEU A 635 39.97 8.30 -19.22
N GLN A 636 39.39 7.45 -20.03
CA GLN A 636 39.49 7.47 -21.48
C GLN A 636 38.08 7.78 -22.03
N ILE A 637 38.01 8.76 -22.92
CA ILE A 637 36.80 9.09 -23.65
C ILE A 637 36.97 8.63 -25.09
N VAL A 638 36.15 7.68 -25.48
CA VAL A 638 36.14 7.10 -26.81
C VAL A 638 34.90 7.60 -27.56
N ALA A 639 35.08 8.05 -28.80
CA ALA A 639 33.96 8.47 -29.64
C ALA A 639 32.99 7.31 -29.90
N GLY A 640 31.70 7.63 -29.93
CA GLY A 640 30.62 6.68 -30.11
C GLY A 640 30.08 6.12 -28.81
N GLY A 641 28.91 5.55 -28.88
CA GLY A 641 28.14 5.00 -27.75
C GLY A 641 27.15 3.93 -28.22
N PRO A 642 26.22 3.53 -27.34
CA PRO A 642 25.15 2.62 -27.69
C PRO A 642 24.29 3.11 -28.87
N ALA A 643 23.58 2.19 -29.52
CA ALA A 643 22.83 2.47 -30.74
C ALA A 643 21.71 3.52 -30.60
N TRP A 644 21.24 3.74 -29.39
CA TRP A 644 20.25 4.78 -29.09
C TRP A 644 20.82 6.19 -28.94
N LEU A 645 22.14 6.34 -29.08
CA LEU A 645 22.82 7.62 -29.15
C LEU A 645 23.25 7.95 -30.58
N HIS A 646 23.35 9.24 -30.88
CA HIS A 646 23.81 9.72 -32.17
C HIS A 646 25.28 9.35 -32.39
N PRO A 647 25.65 8.66 -33.50
CA PRO A 647 26.99 8.09 -33.67
C PRO A 647 28.11 9.15 -33.71
N GLY A 648 27.84 10.34 -34.26
CA GLY A 648 28.80 11.43 -34.34
C GLY A 648 28.80 12.40 -33.16
N ARG A 649 27.79 12.29 -32.25
CA ARG A 649 27.62 13.19 -31.12
C ARG A 649 27.42 12.41 -29.79
N SER A 650 28.33 11.44 -29.60
CA SER A 650 28.32 10.61 -28.38
C SER A 650 29.73 10.14 -28.02
N GLY A 651 29.88 9.76 -26.76
CA GLY A 651 31.11 9.22 -26.23
C GLY A 651 30.88 8.21 -25.13
N THR A 652 31.78 7.25 -25.06
CA THR A 652 31.88 6.25 -23.99
C THR A 652 32.98 6.62 -23.03
N ILE A 653 32.74 6.58 -21.76
CA ILE A 653 33.72 6.86 -20.70
C ILE A 653 34.15 5.52 -20.09
N GLN A 654 35.47 5.25 -20.09
CA GLN A 654 35.99 3.97 -19.64
C GLN A 654 37.33 4.13 -18.90
N ILE A 655 37.75 3.09 -18.19
CA ILE A 655 39.09 2.91 -17.62
C ILE A 655 39.64 1.61 -18.22
N GLY A 656 40.47 1.76 -19.25
CA GLY A 656 40.86 0.62 -20.08
C GLY A 656 39.68 0.08 -20.95
N PRO A 657 39.95 -0.78 -21.92
CA PRO A 657 38.95 -1.20 -22.91
C PRO A 657 37.84 -2.09 -22.33
N GLN A 658 38.07 -2.75 -21.21
CA GLN A 658 37.12 -3.70 -20.61
C GLN A 658 36.21 -3.08 -19.50
N ASN A 659 36.55 -1.93 -18.97
CA ASN A 659 35.78 -1.29 -17.89
C ASN A 659 35.09 -0.02 -18.36
N VAL A 660 33.97 -0.19 -19.03
CA VAL A 660 33.08 0.91 -19.42
C VAL A 660 32.30 1.40 -18.24
N LEU A 661 32.51 2.65 -17.82
CA LEU A 661 31.81 3.28 -16.70
C LEU A 661 30.44 3.81 -17.11
N GLY A 662 30.27 4.19 -18.37
CA GLY A 662 29.03 4.70 -18.92
C GLY A 662 29.22 5.46 -20.21
N TYR A 663 28.21 6.21 -20.59
CA TYR A 663 28.17 6.92 -21.87
C TYR A 663 27.42 8.25 -21.71
N PHE A 664 27.66 9.13 -22.71
CA PHE A 664 26.97 10.41 -22.86
C PHE A 664 26.77 10.74 -24.32
N GLY A 665 25.80 11.57 -24.64
CA GLY A 665 25.60 12.01 -26.02
C GLY A 665 24.22 12.57 -26.30
N GLU A 666 23.98 12.91 -27.53
CA GLU A 666 22.68 13.24 -28.06
C GLU A 666 21.89 11.96 -28.33
N VAL A 667 20.63 11.92 -27.94
CA VAL A 667 19.75 10.78 -28.26
C VAL A 667 19.52 10.71 -29.75
N HIS A 668 19.62 9.50 -30.32
CA HIS A 668 19.45 9.29 -31.75
C HIS A 668 18.02 9.67 -32.19
N PRO A 669 17.79 10.39 -33.28
CA PRO A 669 16.45 10.78 -33.74
C PRO A 669 15.45 9.63 -33.87
N ARG A 670 15.90 8.46 -34.36
CA ARG A 670 15.05 7.24 -34.41
C ARG A 670 14.65 6.73 -33.04
N ALA A 671 15.49 6.92 -32.03
CA ALA A 671 15.17 6.53 -30.67
C ALA A 671 14.14 7.50 -30.07
N LEU A 672 14.26 8.79 -30.36
CA LEU A 672 13.28 9.79 -29.96
C LEU A 672 11.91 9.51 -30.58
N GLU A 673 11.89 9.25 -31.92
CA GLU A 673 10.65 8.87 -32.62
C GLU A 673 10.00 7.62 -32.01
N ALA A 674 10.77 6.58 -31.71
CA ALA A 674 10.25 5.36 -31.09
C ALA A 674 9.70 5.56 -29.67
N LEU A 675 10.17 6.60 -28.98
CA LEU A 675 9.69 6.98 -27.63
C LEU A 675 8.59 8.07 -27.67
N GLY A 676 8.23 8.57 -28.85
CA GLY A 676 7.30 9.68 -29.00
C GLY A 676 7.82 10.98 -28.35
N ALA A 677 9.11 11.20 -28.43
CA ALA A 677 9.77 12.36 -27.83
C ALA A 677 10.40 13.28 -28.88
N ASP A 678 10.36 14.60 -28.61
CA ASP A 678 10.99 15.60 -29.45
C ASP A 678 12.40 15.92 -28.94
N GLY A 679 13.31 16.18 -29.89
CA GLY A 679 14.70 16.52 -29.62
C GLY A 679 15.13 17.93 -30.02
N PRO A 680 16.41 18.26 -29.88
CA PRO A 680 17.48 17.37 -29.37
C PRO A 680 17.45 17.17 -27.86
N LEU A 681 17.81 15.95 -27.40
CA LEU A 681 18.00 15.63 -25.99
C LEU A 681 19.44 15.20 -25.74
N MET A 682 20.09 15.80 -24.73
CA MET A 682 21.44 15.47 -24.31
C MET A 682 21.36 14.60 -23.06
N VAL A 683 21.97 13.42 -23.09
CA VAL A 683 21.85 12.43 -22.02
C VAL A 683 23.18 11.87 -21.58
N PHE A 684 23.23 11.37 -20.35
CA PHE A 684 24.33 10.55 -19.87
C PHE A 684 23.80 9.44 -18.96
N GLU A 685 24.57 8.37 -18.83
CA GLU A 685 24.33 7.30 -17.84
C GLU A 685 25.66 6.73 -17.37
N MET A 686 25.89 6.75 -16.05
CA MET A 686 27.10 6.26 -15.38
C MET A 686 26.72 5.15 -14.38
N ILE A 687 27.43 4.03 -14.45
CA ILE A 687 27.21 2.85 -13.57
C ILE A 687 28.18 2.97 -12.38
N LEU A 688 27.61 3.19 -11.19
CA LEU A 688 28.38 3.53 -10.00
C LEU A 688 29.21 2.35 -9.44
N GLU A 689 28.75 1.12 -9.62
CA GLU A 689 29.51 -0.08 -9.24
C GLU A 689 30.79 -0.25 -10.05
N ARG A 690 30.80 0.20 -11.31
CA ARG A 690 31.96 0.06 -12.21
C ARG A 690 33.08 1.05 -11.91
N VAL A 691 32.84 2.05 -11.05
CA VAL A 691 33.91 2.94 -10.57
C VAL A 691 34.85 2.14 -9.69
N PRO A 692 36.16 2.05 -10.01
CA PRO A 692 37.09 1.30 -9.19
C PRO A 692 37.14 1.77 -7.75
N GLU A 693 37.32 0.87 -6.80
CA GLU A 693 37.60 1.25 -5.44
C GLU A 693 39.00 1.86 -5.30
N ALA A 694 39.09 2.96 -4.58
CA ALA A 694 40.37 3.54 -4.26
C ALA A 694 41.18 2.54 -3.39
N LYS A 695 42.45 2.35 -3.73
CA LYS A 695 43.33 1.53 -2.89
C LYS A 695 43.31 2.05 -1.45
N LYS A 696 43.05 1.15 -0.49
CA LYS A 696 43.09 1.51 0.93
C LYS A 696 44.47 2.03 1.27
N LYS A 697 44.56 3.29 1.68
CA LYS A 697 45.78 3.85 2.21
C LYS A 697 45.92 3.39 3.68
N PRO A 698 47.17 3.13 4.14
CA PRO A 698 47.38 2.71 5.52
C PRO A 698 47.05 3.80 6.56
N THR A 699 46.89 5.02 6.12
CA THR A 699 46.51 6.17 6.96
C THR A 699 45.39 6.99 6.32
N ARG A 700 44.60 7.67 7.14
CA ARG A 700 43.60 8.65 6.71
C ARG A 700 44.20 10.04 6.44
N ALA A 701 45.47 10.24 6.74
CA ALA A 701 46.12 11.51 6.51
C ALA A 701 46.16 11.86 5.02
N LYS A 702 45.76 13.05 4.65
CA LYS A 702 45.94 13.58 3.30
C LYS A 702 47.40 13.96 3.15
N ALA A 703 47.93 13.82 1.92
CA ALA A 703 49.26 14.35 1.62
C ALA A 703 49.28 15.84 1.86
N VAL A 704 50.44 16.35 2.30
CA VAL A 704 50.67 17.78 2.43
C VAL A 704 50.49 18.40 1.03
N ILE A 705 49.80 19.52 0.99
CA ILE A 705 49.66 20.29 -0.23
C ILE A 705 51.02 20.96 -0.53
N GLU A 706 51.63 20.54 -1.63
CA GLU A 706 52.86 21.18 -2.14
C GLU A 706 52.46 22.31 -3.07
N LEU A 707 52.45 23.50 -2.56
CA LEU A 707 52.28 24.72 -3.37
C LEU A 707 53.65 25.25 -3.81
N SER A 708 53.77 25.56 -5.08
CA SER A 708 54.96 26.22 -5.59
C SER A 708 54.95 27.73 -5.18
N ALA A 709 56.08 28.22 -4.75
CA ALA A 709 56.28 29.67 -4.50
C ALA A 709 56.47 30.45 -5.81
N PHE A 710 56.60 29.77 -6.94
CA PHE A 710 56.89 30.39 -8.24
C PHE A 710 55.64 30.55 -9.08
N GLN A 711 55.56 31.61 -9.88
CA GLN A 711 54.40 31.84 -10.76
C GLN A 711 54.38 30.85 -11.93
N PRO A 712 53.20 30.30 -12.27
CA PRO A 712 53.06 29.48 -13.48
C PRO A 712 53.18 30.33 -14.75
N VAL A 713 53.67 29.71 -15.79
CA VAL A 713 53.70 30.27 -17.14
C VAL A 713 52.74 29.49 -18.02
N THR A 714 51.89 30.18 -18.77
CA THR A 714 51.00 29.55 -19.74
C THR A 714 51.57 29.83 -21.15
N ARG A 715 51.62 28.76 -21.95
CA ARG A 715 52.04 28.87 -23.36
C ARG A 715 50.99 28.25 -24.25
N ASP A 716 50.61 28.95 -25.29
CA ASP A 716 49.65 28.49 -26.29
C ASP A 716 50.35 27.90 -27.51
N PHE A 717 49.83 26.80 -28.00
CA PHE A 717 50.28 26.14 -29.19
C PHE A 717 49.10 25.83 -30.10
N ALA A 718 49.23 26.06 -31.42
CA ALA A 718 48.24 25.65 -32.37
C ALA A 718 48.87 24.59 -33.29
N PHE A 719 48.30 23.42 -33.36
CA PHE A 719 48.77 22.32 -34.19
C PHE A 719 47.81 22.04 -35.34
N ILE A 720 48.30 22.03 -36.56
CA ILE A 720 47.60 21.49 -37.73
C ILE A 720 47.79 20.01 -37.73
N VAL A 721 46.69 19.26 -37.61
CA VAL A 721 46.66 17.80 -37.54
C VAL A 721 45.65 17.22 -38.51
N ASP A 722 45.80 15.95 -38.85
CA ASP A 722 44.75 15.20 -39.53
C ASP A 722 43.43 15.25 -38.79
N ARG A 723 42.30 15.31 -39.49
CA ARG A 723 40.96 15.43 -38.88
C ARG A 723 40.65 14.26 -37.95
N SER A 724 41.25 13.09 -38.16
CA SER A 724 41.08 11.90 -37.31
C SER A 724 41.79 12.00 -35.96
N VAL A 725 42.79 12.89 -35.80
CA VAL A 725 43.53 13.06 -34.54
C VAL A 725 42.60 13.60 -33.43
N LYS A 726 42.62 12.95 -32.30
CA LYS A 726 41.80 13.32 -31.16
C LYS A 726 42.51 14.38 -30.30
N GLY A 727 41.80 15.38 -29.80
CA GLY A 727 42.35 16.40 -28.89
C GLY A 727 43.06 15.79 -27.69
N GLY A 728 42.51 14.69 -27.14
CA GLY A 728 43.14 13.96 -26.04
C GLY A 728 44.51 13.34 -26.36
N ASP A 729 44.83 13.07 -27.62
CA ASP A 729 46.13 12.54 -28.00
C ASP A 729 47.20 13.66 -27.97
N ILE A 730 46.81 14.85 -28.42
CA ILE A 730 47.66 16.05 -28.34
C ILE A 730 47.91 16.43 -26.87
N MET A 731 46.84 16.45 -26.06
CA MET A 731 46.98 16.77 -24.64
C MET A 731 47.90 15.79 -23.91
N ARG A 732 47.75 14.47 -24.16
CA ARG A 732 48.63 13.45 -23.56
C ARG A 732 50.06 13.55 -24.04
N ALA A 733 50.27 13.87 -25.31
CA ALA A 733 51.61 14.08 -25.86
C ALA A 733 52.30 15.29 -25.17
N ALA A 734 51.59 16.40 -25.09
CA ALA A 734 52.12 17.61 -24.43
C ALA A 734 52.38 17.40 -22.92
N GLN A 735 51.43 16.80 -22.20
CA GLN A 735 51.56 16.55 -20.77
C GLN A 735 52.63 15.52 -20.41
N GLY A 736 52.90 14.60 -21.34
CA GLY A 736 53.88 13.53 -21.19
C GLY A 736 55.35 14.04 -21.25
N VAL A 737 55.61 15.25 -21.74
CA VAL A 737 56.95 15.79 -21.93
C VAL A 737 57.69 16.01 -20.61
N ASP A 738 57.00 16.58 -19.65
CA ASP A 738 57.52 16.77 -18.28
C ASP A 738 56.37 16.78 -17.27
N LYS A 739 56.22 15.67 -16.59
CA LYS A 739 55.13 15.46 -15.60
C LYS A 739 55.33 16.32 -14.33
N LYS A 740 56.50 16.85 -14.06
CA LYS A 740 56.80 17.71 -12.92
C LYS A 740 56.53 19.17 -13.18
N LEU A 741 56.84 19.60 -14.41
CA LEU A 741 56.70 21.00 -14.81
C LEU A 741 55.33 21.29 -15.42
N ILE A 742 54.82 20.39 -16.28
CA ILE A 742 53.53 20.60 -16.93
C ILE A 742 52.38 20.13 -16.02
N THR A 743 51.69 21.09 -15.47
CA THR A 743 50.61 20.85 -14.52
C THR A 743 49.22 20.87 -15.13
N GLY A 744 49.07 21.46 -16.34
CA GLY A 744 47.79 21.51 -17.05
C GLY A 744 47.98 21.62 -18.56
N VAL A 745 47.16 20.96 -19.32
CA VAL A 745 46.99 21.12 -20.74
C VAL A 745 45.51 21.16 -21.08
N ASN A 746 45.06 22.24 -21.71
CA ASN A 746 43.68 22.46 -22.09
C ASN A 746 43.55 22.76 -23.57
N VAL A 747 42.59 22.16 -24.23
CA VAL A 747 42.18 22.53 -25.60
C VAL A 747 41.25 23.73 -25.47
N PHE A 748 41.58 24.84 -26.11
CA PHE A 748 40.76 26.07 -26.07
C PHE A 748 40.17 26.41 -27.46
N ASP A 749 40.72 25.84 -28.55
CA ASP A 749 40.23 26.11 -29.89
C ASP A 749 40.34 24.88 -30.79
N VAL A 750 39.37 24.69 -31.66
CA VAL A 750 39.38 23.72 -32.77
C VAL A 750 38.84 24.43 -34.00
N TYR A 751 39.69 24.64 -34.99
CA TYR A 751 39.35 25.41 -36.16
C TYR A 751 39.45 24.55 -37.42
N GLU A 752 38.41 24.51 -38.22
CA GLU A 752 38.35 23.95 -39.56
C GLU A 752 37.85 25.07 -40.49
N GLY A 753 38.65 25.52 -41.43
CA GLY A 753 38.21 26.59 -42.32
C GLY A 753 39.33 27.17 -43.14
N LYS A 754 39.15 28.40 -43.62
CA LYS A 754 40.10 29.06 -44.51
C LYS A 754 41.54 29.08 -43.94
N GLY A 755 42.50 28.55 -44.70
CA GLY A 755 43.91 28.46 -44.29
C GLY A 755 44.31 27.11 -43.65
N ILE A 756 43.40 26.16 -43.59
CA ILE A 756 43.63 24.74 -43.20
C ILE A 756 43.31 23.86 -44.40
N ASP A 757 44.21 22.93 -44.75
CA ASP A 757 44.03 22.00 -45.84
C ASP A 757 42.82 21.09 -45.66
N ASP A 758 42.18 20.67 -46.72
CA ASP A 758 41.12 19.68 -46.65
C ASP A 758 41.57 18.40 -45.96
N GLY A 759 40.71 17.88 -45.04
CA GLY A 759 41.04 16.72 -44.22
C GLY A 759 41.90 17.01 -42.98
N LYS A 760 42.27 18.26 -42.75
CA LYS A 760 43.00 18.70 -41.56
C LYS A 760 42.17 19.65 -40.68
N LYS A 761 42.63 19.83 -39.47
CA LYS A 761 42.11 20.80 -38.50
C LYS A 761 43.25 21.40 -37.69
N SER A 762 43.03 22.60 -37.20
CA SER A 762 43.92 23.26 -36.21
C SER A 762 43.36 23.05 -34.80
N ILE A 763 44.20 22.56 -33.91
CA ILE A 763 43.82 22.42 -32.48
C ILE A 763 44.72 23.32 -31.65
N GLY A 764 44.13 24.30 -30.96
CA GLY A 764 44.77 25.18 -30.00
C GLY A 764 44.83 24.57 -28.62
N ILE A 765 45.99 24.47 -28.02
CA ILE A 765 46.19 24.03 -26.65
C ILE A 765 46.91 25.05 -25.83
N ALA A 766 46.46 25.30 -24.58
CA ALA A 766 47.13 26.07 -23.55
C ALA A 766 47.85 25.12 -22.58
N VAL A 767 49.14 25.27 -22.43
CA VAL A 767 49.99 24.45 -21.56
C VAL A 767 50.45 25.27 -20.37
N THR A 768 50.11 24.83 -19.16
CA THR A 768 50.55 25.46 -17.92
C THR A 768 51.83 24.80 -17.43
N ILE A 769 52.91 25.59 -17.38
CA ILE A 769 54.21 25.18 -16.91
C ILE A 769 54.36 25.77 -15.47
N GLN A 770 54.54 24.94 -14.47
CA GLN A 770 54.66 25.32 -13.05
C GLN A 770 56.09 25.06 -12.57
N PRO A 771 56.93 26.08 -12.45
CA PRO A 771 58.24 25.93 -11.82
C PRO A 771 58.14 25.50 -10.35
N ARG A 772 59.09 24.68 -9.90
CA ARG A 772 59.08 24.21 -8.49
C ARG A 772 60.31 24.63 -7.68
N GLU A 773 61.45 24.78 -8.31
CA GLU A 773 62.75 25.01 -7.70
C GLU A 773 63.27 26.46 -7.89
N LYS A 774 62.98 27.04 -9.02
CA LYS A 774 63.39 28.41 -9.42
C LYS A 774 62.45 28.95 -10.48
N THR A 775 62.43 30.28 -10.66
CA THR A 775 61.79 30.93 -11.79
C THR A 775 62.49 30.48 -13.12
N LEU A 776 61.72 30.05 -14.11
CA LEU A 776 62.30 29.66 -15.40
C LEU A 776 62.73 30.88 -16.19
N THR A 777 63.88 30.79 -16.86
CA THR A 777 64.33 31.75 -17.84
C THR A 777 63.58 31.54 -19.17
N ASP A 778 63.58 32.56 -20.03
CA ASP A 778 62.96 32.46 -21.36
C ASP A 778 63.56 31.32 -22.17
N GLN A 779 64.89 31.09 -22.09
CA GLN A 779 65.54 29.95 -22.75
C GLN A 779 65.05 28.57 -22.24
N GLU A 780 64.81 28.46 -20.95
CA GLU A 780 64.28 27.20 -20.37
C GLU A 780 62.81 26.98 -20.78
N ILE A 781 62.04 28.06 -20.86
CA ILE A 781 60.64 28.00 -21.31
C ILE A 781 60.59 27.59 -22.78
N GLU A 782 61.41 28.19 -23.63
CA GLU A 782 61.52 27.85 -25.04
C GLU A 782 62.02 26.41 -25.27
N ALA A 783 62.92 25.93 -24.44
CA ALA A 783 63.40 24.57 -24.47
C ALA A 783 62.26 23.54 -24.14
N VAL A 784 61.40 23.88 -23.18
CA VAL A 784 60.19 23.04 -22.86
C VAL A 784 59.20 23.13 -24.01
N ALA A 785 58.97 24.33 -24.58
CA ALA A 785 58.09 24.53 -25.73
C ALA A 785 58.51 23.70 -26.93
N ALA A 786 59.82 23.73 -27.25
CA ALA A 786 60.38 22.93 -28.34
C ALA A 786 60.18 21.40 -28.13
N LYS A 787 60.35 20.95 -26.90
CA LYS A 787 60.08 19.51 -26.57
C LYS A 787 58.60 19.17 -26.73
N ILE A 788 57.65 20.06 -26.32
CA ILE A 788 56.23 19.88 -26.52
C ILE A 788 55.90 19.76 -27.99
N VAL A 789 56.42 20.67 -28.83
CA VAL A 789 56.22 20.65 -30.27
C VAL A 789 56.74 19.31 -30.88
N ALA A 790 57.95 18.94 -30.52
CA ALA A 790 58.56 17.72 -31.00
C ALA A 790 57.81 16.46 -30.65
N GLU A 791 57.33 16.38 -29.36
CA GLU A 791 56.62 15.18 -28.92
C GLU A 791 55.17 15.10 -29.47
N VAL A 792 54.45 16.23 -29.60
CA VAL A 792 53.17 16.31 -30.27
C VAL A 792 53.31 15.93 -31.73
N THR A 793 54.27 16.48 -32.44
CA THR A 793 54.55 16.11 -33.86
C THR A 793 54.83 14.63 -33.99
N LYS A 794 55.68 14.08 -33.15
CA LYS A 794 56.04 12.66 -33.14
C LYS A 794 54.85 11.74 -32.94
N LYS A 795 53.94 12.09 -32.01
CA LYS A 795 52.80 11.27 -31.59
C LYS A 795 51.59 11.43 -32.49
N THR A 796 51.37 12.55 -33.09
CA THR A 796 50.12 12.88 -33.81
C THR A 796 50.34 13.25 -35.28
N GLY A 797 51.59 13.40 -35.72
CA GLY A 797 51.91 13.96 -37.04
C GLY A 797 51.58 15.45 -37.17
N GLY A 798 51.22 16.10 -36.07
CA GLY A 798 50.83 17.53 -36.07
C GLY A 798 52.00 18.45 -36.37
N VAL A 799 51.75 19.52 -37.13
CA VAL A 799 52.69 20.58 -37.40
C VAL A 799 52.26 21.83 -36.69
N LEU A 800 53.22 22.51 -36.02
CA LEU A 800 52.90 23.76 -35.34
C LEU A 800 52.47 24.79 -36.40
N ARG A 801 51.33 25.43 -36.16
CA ARG A 801 50.86 26.54 -37.00
C ARG A 801 51.63 27.77 -36.64
N GLY A 802 52.34 28.29 -37.63
CA GLY A 802 53.12 29.53 -37.47
C GLY A 802 52.28 30.79 -37.38
#